data_410052d92de9ba56c445daa35dccecfd
#
_entry.id   410052d92de9ba56c445daa35dccecfd
#
_cell.length_a   1.000
_cell.length_b   1.000
_cell.length_c   1.000
_cell.angle_alpha   90.00
_cell.angle_beta   90.00
_cell.angle_gamma   90.00
#
_symmetry.space_group_name_H-M   'P 1'
#
loop_
_entity.id
_entity.type
_entity.pdbx_description
1 polymer ?
#
loop_
_entity_poly.entity_id
_entity_poly.type
_entity_poly.pdbx_seq_one_letter_code
_entity_poly.pdbx_strand_id
1 'polypeptide(L)'
;VDGWVAWSGPAVAELLRQFVVHNRMMTGGAVIDGTLITLAEITCPVLAFIGEIDGIGQPASVRGIRRAAPRAGVSEVLLRTGHFGLVVGSTAATQTWPAVGQWVLWRDGRGSRPAGVHAMGADPGGGIDGGVGLSSRIGHSAGVLAELSIGVSLGLADAAVGVARSGREIAEEAVRALPRLARLGGLQPHTRVSLGGLMAEQASKAPEEECFLFEDRVHTNAAVDHRIDSAVRGLIAAGIRQGAHIGVLMDTSPSAVTAIAALSRLGAVAVLLPPDADLAAAVQLCEVADIVTDPNHLAAAAAIGARVLVLGHRSAAELGRTESDLIVELDRPDPSAERLPQWYRPNPGRASDLAYVFFSTTGGRRVIKEVTNHRWALSAYGTAAVAALGRGDTIYCLTPLHHPSGLMVGLGGAIAGGSRIALTRGVDPTRFADEVHRYGVTVVTYTWAMLLELVEATSPELAQHHPIRLFIGAGMPIGLWRKVTDRFAPARVLEFYASTEGNAVLANVAGTKTGAKGRPLPGSTEIRLGRYDAATGRFIEDDNGFVRPCADDEVGVLLAKPRFGLDAARVSMRGVFAEGDTWITTDHLFRRDRDGDYWFVDNRNTVIQSSRGPVFCQPICDALGDIAVIDLAVVYPVATDTHDVAVAAVALDTGATLTGAALTTALCGLPRDQRPAIVHIVDRIPLTPSYRPLSVALRDAGLPGPGKSTWYHDVTDGQYRHSAAIGQEARRHLTREIE
;
A
#
# COMPACT_ATOMS: atom_id res chain seq x y z
N VAL A 1 5.59 19.92 -52.01
CA VAL A 1 5.55 18.95 -50.90
C VAL A 1 6.89 18.90 -50.16
N ASP A 2 7.70 19.92 -50.30
CA ASP A 2 9.13 19.90 -49.87
C ASP A 2 9.38 20.63 -48.55
N GLY A 3 8.50 20.50 -47.59
CA GLY A 3 8.60 21.24 -46.32
C GLY A 3 8.67 20.37 -45.02
N TRP A 4 8.76 19.06 -45.12
CA TRP A 4 8.85 18.24 -43.93
C TRP A 4 10.31 18.19 -43.43
N VAL A 5 10.54 18.75 -42.24
CA VAL A 5 11.82 18.60 -41.57
C VAL A 5 11.94 17.16 -41.07
N ALA A 6 13.01 16.49 -41.43
CA ALA A 6 13.30 15.14 -40.90
C ALA A 6 13.60 15.22 -39.40
N TRP A 7 12.80 14.56 -38.62
CA TRP A 7 13.08 14.43 -37.18
C TRP A 7 14.09 13.33 -36.95
N SER A 8 14.97 13.51 -35.97
CA SER A 8 15.88 12.48 -35.53
C SER A 8 15.11 11.24 -35.08
N GLY A 9 15.47 10.07 -35.59
CA GLY A 9 14.81 8.81 -35.22
C GLY A 9 14.78 8.57 -33.71
N PRO A 10 15.89 8.76 -32.97
CA PRO A 10 15.89 8.67 -31.50
C PRO A 10 14.92 9.65 -30.83
N ALA A 11 14.85 10.91 -31.29
CA ALA A 11 13.96 11.90 -30.69
C ALA A 11 12.46 11.55 -30.93
N VAL A 12 12.12 11.02 -32.11
CA VAL A 12 10.75 10.55 -32.40
C VAL A 12 10.41 9.33 -31.54
N ALA A 13 11.34 8.38 -31.41
CA ALA A 13 11.15 7.20 -30.58
C ALA A 13 10.92 7.58 -29.12
N GLU A 14 11.68 8.53 -28.58
CA GLU A 14 11.53 9.04 -27.22
C GLU A 14 10.19 9.76 -27.02
N LEU A 15 9.80 10.63 -27.94
CA LEU A 15 8.53 11.33 -27.91
C LEU A 15 7.36 10.34 -27.93
N LEU A 16 7.40 9.34 -28.81
CA LEU A 16 6.37 8.30 -28.86
C LEU A 16 6.33 7.48 -27.57
N ARG A 17 7.47 7.16 -27.03
CA ARG A 17 7.58 6.42 -25.75
C ARG A 17 6.95 7.22 -24.60
N GLN A 18 7.34 8.49 -24.45
CA GLN A 18 6.87 9.34 -23.34
C GLN A 18 5.38 9.69 -23.47
N PHE A 19 4.95 10.12 -24.63
CA PHE A 19 3.61 10.70 -24.78
C PHE A 19 2.55 9.70 -25.26
N VAL A 20 2.92 8.68 -26.03
CA VAL A 20 1.95 7.69 -26.53
C VAL A 20 1.95 6.42 -25.69
N VAL A 21 3.12 5.83 -25.46
CA VAL A 21 3.21 4.55 -24.73
C VAL A 21 2.93 4.73 -23.23
N HIS A 22 3.56 5.73 -22.63
CA HIS A 22 3.47 5.99 -21.18
C HIS A 22 2.46 7.06 -20.80
N ASN A 23 1.93 7.80 -21.80
CA ASN A 23 0.99 8.90 -21.58
C ASN A 23 1.46 9.90 -20.50
N ARG A 24 2.75 10.30 -20.56
CA ARG A 24 3.38 11.13 -19.52
C ARG A 24 2.78 12.52 -19.37
N MET A 25 2.09 13.03 -20.37
CA MET A 25 1.32 14.27 -20.21
C MET A 25 0.22 14.15 -19.17
N MET A 26 -0.36 12.96 -19.01
CA MET A 26 -1.42 12.68 -18.04
C MET A 26 -0.88 12.03 -16.75
N THR A 27 0.27 11.36 -16.82
CA THR A 27 0.80 10.51 -15.74
C THR A 27 2.15 10.98 -15.23
N GLY A 28 2.28 12.28 -14.91
CA GLY A 28 3.41 12.82 -14.17
C GLY A 28 4.55 13.41 -14.98
N GLY A 29 4.28 13.83 -16.22
CA GLY A 29 5.22 14.60 -17.03
C GLY A 29 6.32 13.79 -17.73
N ALA A 30 7.06 14.46 -18.60
CA ALA A 30 8.20 13.93 -19.33
C ALA A 30 9.52 14.33 -18.65
N VAL A 31 10.55 13.51 -18.83
CA VAL A 31 11.88 13.82 -18.31
C VAL A 31 12.73 14.43 -19.45
N ILE A 32 13.26 15.62 -19.21
CA ILE A 32 14.17 16.31 -20.13
C ILE A 32 15.41 16.67 -19.34
N ASP A 33 16.58 16.19 -19.77
CA ASP A 33 17.87 16.39 -19.10
C ASP A 33 17.86 16.07 -17.60
N GLY A 34 17.21 14.97 -17.22
CA GLY A 34 17.07 14.53 -15.83
C GLY A 34 16.09 15.35 -14.99
N THR A 35 15.40 16.33 -15.57
CA THR A 35 14.42 17.17 -14.92
C THR A 35 12.99 16.76 -15.33
N LEU A 36 12.11 16.61 -14.35
CA LEU A 36 10.70 16.33 -14.60
C LEU A 36 9.98 17.59 -15.04
N ILE A 37 9.36 17.54 -16.23
CA ILE A 37 8.51 18.62 -16.78
C ILE A 37 7.08 18.12 -16.85
N THR A 38 6.19 18.78 -16.14
CA THR A 38 4.80 18.35 -15.98
C THR A 38 3.80 19.48 -16.25
N LEU A 39 2.65 19.14 -16.82
CA LEU A 39 1.53 20.07 -16.97
C LEU A 39 0.94 20.51 -15.63
N ALA A 40 1.17 19.76 -14.54
CA ALA A 40 0.70 20.12 -13.22
C ALA A 40 1.29 21.46 -12.70
N GLU A 41 2.39 21.95 -13.28
CA GLU A 41 2.99 23.23 -12.96
C GLU A 41 2.31 24.44 -13.62
N ILE A 42 1.42 24.22 -14.58
CA ILE A 42 0.69 25.29 -15.25
C ILE A 42 -0.31 25.93 -14.28
N THR A 43 -0.11 27.21 -14.01
CA THR A 43 -0.99 28.03 -13.15
C THR A 43 -1.73 29.11 -13.93
N CYS A 44 -1.30 29.42 -15.16
CA CYS A 44 -1.95 30.40 -16.01
C CYS A 44 -3.30 29.85 -16.55
N PRO A 45 -4.26 30.73 -16.88
CA PRO A 45 -5.50 30.33 -17.53
C PRO A 45 -5.26 29.67 -18.87
N VAL A 46 -5.99 28.57 -19.14
CA VAL A 46 -5.93 27.81 -20.38
C VAL A 46 -7.27 27.91 -21.11
N LEU A 47 -7.25 28.20 -22.42
CA LEU A 47 -8.40 28.14 -23.32
C LEU A 47 -8.21 26.98 -24.28
N ALA A 48 -9.06 25.98 -24.21
CA ALA A 48 -9.04 24.81 -25.09
C ALA A 48 -10.16 24.87 -26.13
N PHE A 49 -9.83 24.58 -27.39
CA PHE A 49 -10.82 24.44 -28.47
C PHE A 49 -11.04 22.96 -28.76
N ILE A 50 -12.32 22.56 -28.80
CA ILE A 50 -12.73 21.17 -29.00
C ILE A 50 -13.54 21.10 -30.30
N GLY A 51 -13.08 20.28 -31.25
CA GLY A 51 -13.83 19.96 -32.47
C GLY A 51 -14.76 18.77 -32.25
N GLU A 52 -16.08 18.97 -32.42
CA GLU A 52 -17.06 17.89 -32.20
C GLU A 52 -16.88 16.69 -33.14
N ILE A 53 -16.34 16.93 -34.34
CA ILE A 53 -16.08 15.91 -35.35
C ILE A 53 -14.58 15.71 -35.60
N ASP A 54 -13.75 16.06 -34.61
CA ASP A 54 -12.30 15.90 -34.67
C ASP A 54 -11.95 14.43 -34.37
N GLY A 55 -11.45 13.73 -35.39
CA GLY A 55 -11.00 12.34 -35.28
C GLY A 55 -9.56 12.20 -34.74
N ILE A 56 -8.80 13.30 -34.63
CA ILE A 56 -7.41 13.33 -34.14
C ILE A 56 -7.38 13.76 -32.67
N GLY A 57 -7.88 14.97 -32.38
CA GLY A 57 -7.99 15.53 -31.05
C GLY A 57 -9.37 15.31 -30.44
N GLN A 58 -9.70 14.09 -30.07
CA GLN A 58 -11.02 13.75 -29.52
C GLN A 58 -11.35 14.59 -28.28
N PRO A 59 -12.63 14.95 -28.04
CA PRO A 59 -13.06 15.79 -26.93
C PRO A 59 -12.55 15.29 -25.57
N ALA A 60 -12.58 13.98 -25.32
CA ALA A 60 -12.09 13.37 -24.09
C ALA A 60 -10.58 13.59 -23.89
N SER A 61 -9.79 13.48 -24.96
CA SER A 61 -8.34 13.72 -24.91
C SER A 61 -8.02 15.17 -24.56
N VAL A 62 -8.75 16.13 -25.17
CA VAL A 62 -8.55 17.57 -24.92
C VAL A 62 -8.97 17.94 -23.49
N ARG A 63 -10.11 17.40 -23.01
CA ARG A 63 -10.58 17.62 -21.63
C ARG A 63 -9.66 17.03 -20.57
N GLY A 64 -8.80 16.11 -20.93
CA GLY A 64 -7.74 15.59 -20.07
C GLY A 64 -6.83 16.66 -19.46
N ILE A 65 -6.68 17.84 -20.13
CA ILE A 65 -5.88 18.96 -19.60
C ILE A 65 -6.31 19.39 -18.20
N ARG A 66 -7.58 19.31 -17.86
CA ARG A 66 -8.08 19.69 -16.54
C ARG A 66 -7.50 18.81 -15.41
N ARG A 67 -7.30 17.53 -15.70
CA ARG A 67 -6.68 16.57 -14.78
C ARG A 67 -5.17 16.70 -14.78
N ALA A 68 -4.55 16.96 -15.93
CA ALA A 68 -3.11 17.11 -16.05
C ALA A 68 -2.58 18.44 -15.49
N ALA A 69 -3.40 19.53 -15.56
CA ALA A 69 -3.07 20.87 -15.07
C ALA A 69 -4.11 21.35 -14.03
N PRO A 70 -4.15 20.74 -12.83
CA PRO A 70 -5.21 20.96 -11.84
C PRO A 70 -5.22 22.39 -11.26
N ARG A 71 -4.07 23.09 -11.33
CA ARG A 71 -3.93 24.49 -10.87
C ARG A 71 -4.32 25.52 -11.91
N ALA A 72 -4.55 25.09 -13.17
CA ALA A 72 -4.93 25.98 -14.24
C ALA A 72 -6.44 26.22 -14.28
N GLY A 73 -6.86 27.47 -14.43
CA GLY A 73 -8.25 27.80 -14.76
C GLY A 73 -8.56 27.44 -16.21
N VAL A 74 -9.14 26.26 -16.47
CA VAL A 74 -9.38 25.77 -17.83
C VAL A 74 -10.76 26.15 -18.32
N SER A 75 -10.82 26.79 -19.50
CA SER A 75 -12.04 27.12 -20.25
C SER A 75 -12.06 26.35 -21.58
N GLU A 76 -13.24 26.01 -22.07
CA GLU A 76 -13.42 25.36 -23.39
C GLU A 76 -14.32 26.12 -24.31
N VAL A 77 -14.07 25.96 -25.62
CA VAL A 77 -14.94 26.36 -26.72
C VAL A 77 -15.21 25.13 -27.57
N LEU A 78 -16.47 24.78 -27.74
CA LEU A 78 -16.89 23.66 -28.56
C LEU A 78 -17.30 24.14 -29.93
N LEU A 79 -16.70 23.58 -30.98
CA LEU A 79 -16.94 23.97 -32.36
C LEU A 79 -17.27 22.74 -33.22
N ARG A 80 -18.27 22.84 -34.06
CA ARG A 80 -18.64 21.76 -34.99
C ARG A 80 -17.70 21.72 -36.20
N THR A 81 -16.47 21.30 -35.97
CA THR A 81 -15.43 21.21 -37.01
C THR A 81 -14.46 20.06 -36.71
N GLY A 82 -13.68 19.65 -37.70
CA GLY A 82 -12.58 18.70 -37.56
C GLY A 82 -11.28 19.40 -37.16
N HIS A 83 -10.22 18.61 -36.98
CA HIS A 83 -8.93 19.02 -36.43
C HIS A 83 -8.35 20.29 -37.04
N PHE A 84 -8.17 20.30 -38.37
CA PHE A 84 -7.61 21.45 -39.06
C PHE A 84 -8.56 22.66 -39.09
N GLY A 85 -9.87 22.42 -39.04
CA GLY A 85 -10.87 23.49 -39.04
C GLY A 85 -10.87 24.31 -37.74
N LEU A 86 -10.23 23.85 -36.69
CA LEU A 86 -9.98 24.61 -35.47
C LEU A 86 -8.93 25.71 -35.63
N VAL A 87 -8.01 25.58 -36.60
CA VAL A 87 -6.86 26.48 -36.78
C VAL A 87 -6.91 27.22 -38.11
N VAL A 88 -7.40 26.58 -39.17
CA VAL A 88 -7.45 27.13 -40.53
C VAL A 88 -8.84 27.00 -41.17
N GLY A 89 -9.13 27.86 -42.11
CA GLY A 89 -10.42 27.86 -42.82
C GLY A 89 -11.44 28.83 -42.22
N SER A 90 -12.67 28.73 -42.73
CA SER A 90 -13.75 29.70 -42.40
C SER A 90 -14.16 29.62 -40.90
N THR A 91 -14.26 28.43 -40.35
CA THR A 91 -14.60 28.25 -38.93
C THR A 91 -13.53 28.87 -38.02
N ALA A 92 -12.25 28.64 -38.31
CA ALA A 92 -11.17 29.25 -37.56
C ALA A 92 -11.20 30.79 -37.65
N ALA A 93 -11.36 31.33 -38.86
CA ALA A 93 -11.37 32.77 -39.07
C ALA A 93 -12.57 33.48 -38.42
N THR A 94 -13.74 32.82 -38.39
CA THR A 94 -14.97 33.44 -37.88
C THR A 94 -15.30 33.11 -36.44
N GLN A 95 -14.75 32.07 -35.87
CA GLN A 95 -15.08 31.62 -34.51
C GLN A 95 -13.85 31.46 -33.63
N THR A 96 -12.84 30.67 -34.01
CA THR A 96 -11.69 30.37 -33.14
C THR A 96 -10.87 31.63 -32.81
N TRP A 97 -10.36 32.33 -33.85
CA TRP A 97 -9.47 33.47 -33.63
C TRP A 97 -10.17 34.67 -33.01
N PRO A 98 -11.43 35.01 -33.33
CA PRO A 98 -12.20 36.01 -32.61
C PRO A 98 -12.41 35.66 -31.13
N ALA A 99 -12.70 34.36 -30.81
CA ALA A 99 -12.84 33.90 -29.42
C ALA A 99 -11.53 34.02 -28.65
N VAL A 100 -10.39 33.68 -29.27
CA VAL A 100 -9.05 33.90 -28.64
C VAL A 100 -8.85 35.38 -28.34
N GLY A 101 -9.04 36.27 -29.27
CA GLY A 101 -8.86 37.70 -29.09
C GLY A 101 -9.74 38.27 -27.96
N GLN A 102 -11.03 37.90 -27.97
CA GLN A 102 -11.99 38.34 -26.97
C GLN A 102 -11.65 37.74 -25.58
N TRP A 103 -11.20 36.48 -25.52
CA TRP A 103 -10.81 35.82 -24.28
C TRP A 103 -9.59 36.47 -23.64
N VAL A 104 -8.56 36.81 -24.45
CA VAL A 104 -7.37 37.55 -23.97
C VAL A 104 -7.78 38.92 -23.42
N LEU A 105 -8.60 39.68 -24.13
CA LEU A 105 -9.07 41.00 -23.67
C LEU A 105 -9.91 40.89 -22.40
N TRP A 106 -10.75 39.89 -22.28
CA TRP A 106 -11.51 39.62 -21.06
C TRP A 106 -10.61 39.32 -19.87
N ARG A 107 -9.59 38.45 -20.07
CA ARG A 107 -8.64 38.10 -19.02
C ARG A 107 -7.77 39.30 -18.59
N ASP A 108 -7.53 40.23 -19.48
CA ASP A 108 -6.82 41.50 -19.25
C ASP A 108 -7.72 42.61 -18.64
N GLY A 109 -8.98 42.27 -18.33
CA GLY A 109 -9.94 43.22 -17.76
C GLY A 109 -10.54 44.24 -18.76
N ARG A 110 -10.29 44.08 -20.08
CA ARG A 110 -10.68 45.00 -21.13
C ARG A 110 -11.89 44.52 -21.95
N GLY A 111 -12.73 43.69 -21.40
CA GLY A 111 -13.91 43.16 -22.09
C GLY A 111 -14.73 42.22 -21.19
N SER A 112 -15.88 41.76 -21.75
CA SER A 112 -16.70 40.73 -21.10
C SER A 112 -16.25 39.33 -21.55
N ARG A 113 -16.63 38.32 -20.77
CA ARG A 113 -16.40 36.92 -21.12
C ARG A 113 -17.05 36.61 -22.46
N PRO A 114 -16.33 36.02 -23.45
CA PRO A 114 -16.91 35.66 -24.73
C PRO A 114 -18.06 34.66 -24.60
N ALA A 115 -19.10 34.81 -25.38
CA ALA A 115 -20.35 34.03 -25.29
C ALA A 115 -20.15 32.50 -25.49
N GLY A 116 -19.19 32.11 -26.30
CA GLY A 116 -18.88 30.68 -26.55
C GLY A 116 -17.88 30.04 -25.62
N VAL A 117 -17.34 30.80 -24.62
CA VAL A 117 -16.34 30.30 -23.71
C VAL A 117 -16.99 29.85 -22.40
N HIS A 118 -16.89 28.57 -22.09
CA HIS A 118 -17.42 27.96 -20.86
C HIS A 118 -16.29 27.45 -19.96
N ALA A 119 -16.56 27.32 -18.66
CA ALA A 119 -15.66 26.55 -17.81
C ALA A 119 -15.68 25.09 -18.32
N MET A 120 -14.51 24.50 -18.50
CA MET A 120 -14.43 23.13 -18.99
C MET A 120 -15.19 22.19 -18.05
N GLY A 121 -16.13 21.42 -18.58
CA GLY A 121 -16.93 20.46 -17.83
C GLY A 121 -16.08 19.36 -17.20
N ALA A 122 -16.60 18.71 -16.16
CA ALA A 122 -16.01 17.47 -15.65
C ALA A 122 -16.06 16.41 -16.76
N ASP A 123 -14.97 15.68 -16.93
CA ASP A 123 -14.96 14.55 -17.86
C ASP A 123 -15.93 13.48 -17.33
N PRO A 124 -16.98 13.09 -18.06
CA PRO A 124 -17.86 12.03 -17.59
C PRO A 124 -17.13 10.68 -17.68
N GLY A 125 -16.30 10.37 -16.68
CA GLY A 125 -15.80 9.03 -16.42
C GLY A 125 -14.92 8.42 -17.52
N GLY A 126 -14.01 9.19 -18.07
CA GLY A 126 -12.94 8.67 -18.93
C GLY A 126 -11.91 7.94 -18.08
N GLY A 127 -12.07 6.64 -17.86
CA GLY A 127 -10.99 5.76 -17.45
C GLY A 127 -9.78 5.95 -18.36
N ILE A 128 -8.58 5.65 -17.89
CA ILE A 128 -7.32 5.71 -18.64
C ILE A 128 -7.32 4.60 -19.72
N ASP A 129 -8.21 4.72 -20.70
CA ASP A 129 -8.29 3.84 -21.87
C ASP A 129 -7.81 4.56 -23.13
N GLY A 130 -6.50 4.82 -23.16
CA GLY A 130 -5.74 4.94 -24.40
C GLY A 130 -5.47 3.55 -24.97
N GLY A 131 -6.50 2.76 -25.17
CA GLY A 131 -6.37 1.38 -25.63
C GLY A 131 -6.17 1.32 -27.14
N VAL A 132 -5.00 0.91 -27.60
CA VAL A 132 -4.79 0.25 -28.89
C VAL A 132 -5.80 -0.90 -28.98
N GLY A 133 -6.57 -0.95 -30.09
CA GLY A 133 -7.76 -1.80 -30.24
C GLY A 133 -7.64 -3.25 -29.77
N LEU A 134 -8.70 -3.69 -29.13
CA LEU A 134 -8.85 -4.99 -28.46
C LEU A 134 -8.50 -6.21 -29.35
N SER A 135 -8.69 -6.11 -30.67
CA SER A 135 -8.48 -7.21 -31.61
C SER A 135 -7.00 -7.62 -31.79
N SER A 136 -6.06 -6.66 -31.70
CA SER A 136 -4.63 -6.99 -31.84
C SER A 136 -4.03 -7.57 -30.56
N ARG A 137 -4.65 -7.29 -29.39
CA ARG A 137 -4.21 -7.80 -28.08
C ARG A 137 -4.68 -9.23 -27.81
N ILE A 138 -5.88 -9.59 -28.28
CA ILE A 138 -6.45 -10.94 -28.10
C ILE A 138 -5.64 -11.99 -28.88
N GLY A 139 -5.16 -11.67 -30.08
CA GLY A 139 -4.34 -12.58 -30.89
C GLY A 139 -2.99 -12.94 -30.25
N HIS A 140 -2.36 -11.99 -29.56
CA HIS A 140 -1.05 -12.21 -28.89
C HIS A 140 -1.22 -12.99 -27.58
N SER A 141 -2.32 -12.75 -26.85
CA SER A 141 -2.60 -13.38 -25.56
C SER A 141 -3.03 -14.86 -25.71
N ALA A 142 -3.69 -15.21 -26.80
CA ALA A 142 -4.10 -16.59 -27.07
C ALA A 142 -2.90 -17.53 -27.33
N GLY A 143 -1.84 -17.02 -27.98
CA GLY A 143 -0.61 -17.78 -28.19
C GLY A 143 0.15 -18.09 -26.90
N VAL A 144 0.22 -17.12 -25.98
CA VAL A 144 0.87 -17.28 -24.68
C VAL A 144 0.09 -18.22 -23.76
N LEU A 145 -1.25 -18.22 -23.82
CA LEU A 145 -2.11 -19.13 -23.05
C LEU A 145 -1.97 -20.59 -23.52
N ALA A 146 -1.73 -20.82 -24.81
CA ALA A 146 -1.55 -22.17 -25.37
C ALA A 146 -0.20 -22.79 -24.93
N GLU A 147 0.85 -22.00 -24.77
CA GLU A 147 2.15 -22.50 -24.28
C GLU A 147 2.17 -22.73 -22.75
N LEU A 148 1.35 -22.00 -21.98
CA LEU A 148 1.26 -22.12 -20.52
C LEU A 148 0.36 -23.27 -20.04
N SER A 149 -0.49 -23.83 -20.92
CA SER A 149 -1.47 -24.86 -20.56
C SER A 149 -0.88 -26.26 -20.24
N ILE A 150 0.41 -26.46 -20.42
CA ILE A 150 1.06 -27.79 -20.25
C ILE A 150 1.66 -28.00 -18.85
N GLY A 151 1.67 -26.98 -17.96
CA GLY A 151 2.37 -27.11 -16.66
C GLY A 151 1.69 -26.59 -15.41
N VAL A 152 0.45 -26.11 -15.47
CA VAL A 152 -0.20 -25.44 -14.34
C VAL A 152 -1.43 -26.22 -13.86
N SER A 153 -1.27 -26.89 -12.71
CA SER A 153 -2.31 -27.64 -12.02
C SER A 153 -3.51 -26.80 -11.56
N LEU A 154 -4.65 -27.43 -11.55
CA LEU A 154 -6.03 -27.15 -11.08
C LEU A 154 -6.34 -25.88 -10.24
N GLY A 155 -5.41 -25.32 -9.48
CA GLY A 155 -5.63 -24.12 -8.67
C GLY A 155 -5.78 -22.80 -9.44
N LEU A 156 -5.28 -22.72 -10.70
CA LEU A 156 -5.44 -21.54 -11.56
C LEU A 156 -6.80 -21.52 -12.28
N ALA A 157 -7.41 -22.67 -12.48
CA ALA A 157 -8.73 -22.78 -13.09
C ALA A 157 -9.82 -22.20 -12.17
N ASP A 158 -9.73 -22.43 -10.85
CA ASP A 158 -10.66 -21.87 -9.87
C ASP A 158 -10.52 -20.36 -9.72
N ALA A 159 -9.29 -19.84 -9.79
CA ALA A 159 -9.04 -18.41 -9.79
C ALA A 159 -9.60 -17.72 -11.05
N ALA A 160 -9.43 -18.34 -12.22
CA ALA A 160 -9.95 -17.84 -13.49
C ALA A 160 -11.48 -17.84 -13.54
N VAL A 161 -12.13 -18.84 -12.95
CA VAL A 161 -13.60 -18.93 -12.85
C VAL A 161 -14.15 -17.89 -11.88
N GLY A 162 -13.46 -17.60 -10.76
CA GLY A 162 -13.81 -16.54 -9.84
C GLY A 162 -13.74 -15.14 -10.49
N VAL A 163 -12.72 -14.92 -11.31
CA VAL A 163 -12.50 -13.68 -12.08
C VAL A 163 -13.54 -13.52 -13.20
N ALA A 164 -13.91 -14.57 -13.90
CA ALA A 164 -14.89 -14.52 -15.00
C ALA A 164 -16.30 -14.09 -14.55
N ARG A 165 -16.62 -14.25 -13.26
CA ARG A 165 -17.91 -13.80 -12.69
C ARG A 165 -17.98 -12.29 -12.40
N SER A 166 -16.86 -11.58 -12.38
CA SER A 166 -16.79 -10.17 -11.96
C SER A 166 -16.67 -9.16 -13.09
N GLY A 167 -16.78 -9.57 -14.36
CA GLY A 167 -16.86 -8.68 -15.50
C GLY A 167 -15.55 -8.47 -16.29
N ARG A 168 -15.70 -7.83 -17.44
CA ARG A 168 -14.71 -7.71 -18.53
C ARG A 168 -13.39 -7.02 -18.14
N GLU A 169 -13.42 -6.05 -17.23
CA GLU A 169 -12.24 -5.31 -16.78
C GLU A 169 -11.28 -6.18 -15.96
N ILE A 170 -11.82 -7.08 -15.16
CA ILE A 170 -11.03 -8.01 -14.32
C ILE A 170 -10.35 -9.08 -15.19
N ALA A 171 -10.92 -9.44 -16.33
CA ALA A 171 -10.30 -10.42 -17.24
C ALA A 171 -9.00 -9.88 -17.88
N GLU A 172 -8.92 -8.60 -18.21
CA GLU A 172 -7.69 -7.97 -18.73
C GLU A 172 -6.60 -7.85 -17.68
N GLU A 173 -6.96 -7.54 -16.44
CA GLU A 173 -6.05 -7.52 -15.29
C GLU A 173 -5.52 -8.92 -14.97
N ALA A 174 -6.36 -9.96 -15.08
CA ALA A 174 -5.96 -11.33 -14.85
C ALA A 174 -4.88 -11.83 -15.85
N VAL A 175 -4.98 -11.44 -17.12
CA VAL A 175 -3.98 -11.78 -18.14
C VAL A 175 -2.61 -11.19 -17.81
N ARG A 176 -2.55 -9.97 -17.25
CA ARG A 176 -1.29 -9.34 -16.80
C ARG A 176 -0.73 -9.97 -15.52
N ALA A 177 -1.60 -10.51 -14.67
CA ALA A 177 -1.23 -11.14 -13.41
C ALA A 177 -0.63 -12.55 -13.60
N LEU A 178 -1.13 -13.33 -14.59
CA LEU A 178 -0.75 -14.72 -14.81
C LEU A 178 0.77 -14.99 -14.90
N PRO A 179 1.59 -14.24 -15.67
CA PRO A 179 3.02 -14.51 -15.76
C PRO A 179 3.75 -14.32 -14.41
N ARG A 180 3.27 -13.39 -13.58
CA ARG A 180 3.86 -13.08 -12.27
C ARG A 180 3.48 -14.12 -11.24
N LEU A 181 2.23 -14.57 -11.26
CA LEU A 181 1.74 -15.66 -10.41
C LEU A 181 2.41 -17.00 -10.79
N ALA A 182 2.67 -17.26 -12.07
CA ALA A 182 3.42 -18.42 -12.52
C ALA A 182 4.86 -18.43 -11.99
N ARG A 183 5.53 -17.27 -11.94
CA ARG A 183 6.85 -17.15 -11.30
C ARG A 183 6.82 -17.52 -9.81
N LEU A 184 5.77 -17.14 -9.09
CA LEU A 184 5.60 -17.51 -7.67
C LEU A 184 5.45 -19.00 -7.47
N GLY A 185 4.67 -19.67 -8.33
CA GLY A 185 4.49 -21.13 -8.28
C GLY A 185 5.77 -21.93 -8.53
N GLY A 186 6.72 -21.35 -9.28
CA GLY A 186 8.00 -21.95 -9.62
C GLY A 186 9.15 -21.73 -8.60
N LEU A 187 8.93 -20.93 -7.54
CA LEU A 187 9.97 -20.66 -6.55
C LEU A 187 10.26 -21.88 -5.67
N GLN A 188 11.47 -22.41 -5.80
CA GLN A 188 12.02 -23.47 -4.96
C GLN A 188 13.02 -22.87 -3.94
N PRO A 189 13.37 -23.57 -2.85
CA PRO A 189 14.32 -23.06 -1.85
C PRO A 189 15.65 -22.60 -2.43
N HIS A 190 16.13 -23.26 -3.48
CA HIS A 190 17.39 -22.96 -4.17
C HIS A 190 17.26 -21.91 -5.30
N THR A 191 16.04 -21.51 -5.66
CA THR A 191 15.82 -20.48 -6.70
C THR A 191 16.45 -19.16 -6.28
N ARG A 192 17.21 -18.54 -7.16
CA ARG A 192 17.78 -17.22 -6.91
C ARG A 192 16.71 -16.15 -7.14
N VAL A 193 16.39 -15.42 -6.12
CA VAL A 193 15.46 -14.29 -6.14
C VAL A 193 15.83 -13.32 -5.03
N SER A 194 15.99 -12.05 -5.36
CA SER A 194 16.32 -11.00 -4.40
C SER A 194 15.96 -9.63 -4.98
N LEU A 195 15.79 -8.63 -4.12
CA LEU A 195 15.56 -7.24 -4.55
C LEU A 195 16.69 -6.76 -5.48
N GLY A 196 17.94 -6.93 -5.06
CA GLY A 196 19.09 -6.50 -5.86
C GLY A 196 19.17 -7.18 -7.22
N GLY A 197 18.78 -8.48 -7.29
CA GLY A 197 18.71 -9.23 -8.55
C GLY A 197 17.61 -8.75 -9.47
N LEU A 198 16.44 -8.44 -8.91
CA LEU A 198 15.30 -7.96 -9.69
C LEU A 198 15.54 -6.55 -10.23
N MET A 199 16.20 -5.67 -9.45
CA MET A 199 16.59 -4.34 -9.91
C MET A 199 17.63 -4.41 -11.05
N ALA A 200 18.62 -5.32 -10.97
CA ALA A 200 19.57 -5.56 -12.07
C ALA A 200 18.85 -6.07 -13.34
N GLU A 201 17.85 -6.95 -13.18
CA GLU A 201 17.02 -7.43 -14.30
C GLU A 201 16.26 -6.27 -14.97
N GLN A 202 15.68 -5.34 -14.18
CA GLN A 202 14.99 -4.17 -14.72
C GLN A 202 15.97 -3.22 -15.43
N ALA A 203 17.13 -2.96 -14.86
CA ALA A 203 18.16 -2.12 -15.48
C ALA A 203 18.64 -2.70 -16.80
N SER A 204 18.79 -4.02 -16.90
CA SER A 204 19.15 -4.69 -18.16
C SER A 204 18.06 -4.62 -19.23
N LYS A 205 16.78 -4.71 -18.83
CA LYS A 205 15.64 -4.72 -19.77
C LYS A 205 15.20 -3.33 -20.22
N ALA A 206 15.32 -2.34 -19.35
CA ALA A 206 14.80 -0.99 -19.56
C ALA A 206 15.71 0.05 -18.88
N PRO A 207 16.98 0.21 -19.32
CA PRO A 207 17.97 1.04 -18.65
C PRO A 207 17.57 2.50 -18.53
N GLU A 208 16.95 3.04 -19.57
CA GLU A 208 16.56 4.46 -19.66
C GLU A 208 15.21 4.78 -19.00
N GLU A 209 14.48 3.77 -18.52
CA GLU A 209 13.19 4.03 -17.85
C GLU A 209 13.40 4.57 -16.45
N GLU A 210 12.47 5.44 -16.02
CA GLU A 210 12.48 6.06 -14.72
C GLU A 210 12.17 5.02 -13.63
N CYS A 211 13.07 4.90 -12.66
CA CYS A 211 12.92 4.04 -11.49
C CYS A 211 12.33 4.82 -10.31
N PHE A 212 12.99 5.92 -9.93
CA PHE A 212 12.59 6.73 -8.78
C PHE A 212 12.35 8.20 -9.15
N LEU A 213 11.31 8.76 -8.52
CA LEU A 213 11.03 10.18 -8.42
C LEU A 213 11.23 10.59 -6.97
N PHE A 214 12.11 11.55 -6.72
CA PHE A 214 12.42 12.00 -5.37
C PHE A 214 12.93 13.44 -5.39
N GLU A 215 12.27 14.34 -4.67
CA GLU A 215 12.64 15.75 -4.58
C GLU A 215 12.97 16.39 -5.95
N ASP A 216 12.06 16.19 -6.91
CA ASP A 216 12.12 16.70 -8.29
C ASP A 216 13.24 16.08 -9.17
N ARG A 217 13.96 15.11 -8.64
CA ARG A 217 14.96 14.35 -9.38
C ARG A 217 14.39 13.04 -9.88
N VAL A 218 14.78 12.70 -11.08
CA VAL A 218 14.45 11.43 -11.72
C VAL A 218 15.71 10.56 -11.79
N HIS A 219 15.57 9.33 -11.34
CA HIS A 219 16.64 8.34 -11.38
C HIS A 219 16.22 7.21 -12.32
N THR A 220 17.00 6.98 -13.38
CA THR A 220 16.75 5.88 -14.31
C THR A 220 17.21 4.54 -13.72
N ASN A 221 16.68 3.43 -14.27
CA ASN A 221 17.11 2.09 -13.87
C ASN A 221 18.62 1.90 -13.99
N ALA A 222 19.24 2.37 -15.08
CA ALA A 222 20.69 2.29 -15.27
C ALA A 222 21.46 3.10 -14.22
N ALA A 223 21.03 4.33 -13.91
CA ALA A 223 21.69 5.16 -12.90
C ALA A 223 21.60 4.54 -11.50
N VAL A 224 20.44 3.97 -11.16
CA VAL A 224 20.24 3.28 -9.88
C VAL A 224 21.10 2.02 -9.81
N ASP A 225 21.13 1.23 -10.87
CA ASP A 225 21.93 -0.01 -10.95
C ASP A 225 23.42 0.27 -10.77
N HIS A 226 23.95 1.27 -11.47
CA HIS A 226 25.33 1.73 -11.32
C HIS A 226 25.64 2.15 -9.88
N ARG A 227 24.73 2.90 -9.25
CA ARG A 227 24.89 3.33 -7.86
C ARG A 227 24.86 2.16 -6.87
N ILE A 228 24.01 1.14 -7.12
CA ILE A 228 23.98 -0.09 -6.31
C ILE A 228 25.31 -0.84 -6.44
N ASP A 229 25.85 -0.99 -7.66
CA ASP A 229 27.13 -1.65 -7.87
C ASP A 229 28.29 -0.90 -7.18
N SER A 230 28.28 0.42 -7.20
CA SER A 230 29.23 1.23 -6.48
C SER A 230 29.11 1.00 -4.96
N ALA A 231 27.90 1.00 -4.41
CA ALA A 231 27.67 0.70 -2.99
C ALA A 231 28.13 -0.71 -2.60
N VAL A 232 27.95 -1.72 -3.46
CA VAL A 232 28.49 -3.07 -3.25
C VAL A 232 30.02 -3.04 -3.11
N ARG A 233 30.72 -2.28 -3.95
CA ARG A 233 32.18 -2.14 -3.86
C ARG A 233 32.61 -1.51 -2.53
N GLY A 234 31.93 -0.43 -2.11
CA GLY A 234 32.18 0.22 -0.83
C GLY A 234 31.95 -0.72 0.36
N LEU A 235 30.86 -1.49 0.34
CA LEU A 235 30.57 -2.49 1.38
C LEU A 235 31.63 -3.59 1.43
N ILE A 236 32.09 -4.09 0.27
CA ILE A 236 33.16 -5.09 0.20
C ILE A 236 34.46 -4.53 0.75
N ALA A 237 34.82 -3.29 0.40
CA ALA A 237 36.01 -2.59 0.91
C ALA A 237 35.94 -2.39 2.42
N ALA A 238 34.75 -2.07 2.95
CA ALA A 238 34.48 -2.00 4.39
C ALA A 238 34.50 -3.37 5.08
N GLY A 239 34.71 -4.48 4.35
CA GLY A 239 34.83 -5.81 4.92
C GLY A 239 33.52 -6.59 5.07
N ILE A 240 32.40 -6.08 4.57
CA ILE A 240 31.12 -6.76 4.62
C ILE A 240 31.13 -8.02 3.73
N ARG A 241 30.49 -9.08 4.20
CA ARG A 241 30.44 -10.40 3.54
C ARG A 241 29.00 -10.92 3.47
N GLN A 242 28.79 -11.92 2.63
CA GLN A 242 27.54 -12.66 2.56
C GLN A 242 27.15 -13.20 3.95
N GLY A 243 25.88 -13.08 4.30
CA GLY A 243 25.32 -13.51 5.58
C GLY A 243 25.55 -12.56 6.76
N ALA A 244 26.34 -11.49 6.59
CA ALA A 244 26.52 -10.48 7.64
C ALA A 244 25.20 -9.74 7.91
N HIS A 245 24.90 -9.49 9.19
CA HIS A 245 23.76 -8.68 9.64
C HIS A 245 24.18 -7.21 9.70
N ILE A 246 23.60 -6.38 8.87
CA ILE A 246 23.95 -4.97 8.71
C ILE A 246 22.74 -4.11 9.06
N GLY A 247 22.87 -3.24 10.07
CA GLY A 247 21.86 -2.26 10.42
C GLY A 247 21.68 -1.24 9.29
N VAL A 248 20.45 -0.90 8.97
CA VAL A 248 20.12 0.19 8.04
C VAL A 248 19.27 1.20 8.81
N LEU A 249 19.85 2.35 9.13
CA LEU A 249 19.22 3.46 9.85
C LEU A 249 19.23 4.68 8.93
N MET A 250 18.19 4.80 8.10
CA MET A 250 18.12 5.82 7.06
C MET A 250 16.68 6.28 6.83
N ASP A 251 16.50 7.54 6.45
CA ASP A 251 15.24 8.02 5.90
C ASP A 251 14.89 7.30 4.58
N THR A 252 13.58 7.21 4.28
CA THR A 252 13.13 6.70 2.98
C THR A 252 13.62 7.63 1.86
N SER A 253 14.56 7.13 1.07
CA SER A 253 15.25 7.90 0.03
C SER A 253 15.87 6.96 -1.02
N PRO A 254 16.29 7.45 -2.20
CA PRO A 254 17.03 6.66 -3.17
C PRO A 254 18.32 6.04 -2.59
N SER A 255 18.96 6.73 -1.64
CA SER A 255 20.16 6.21 -0.95
C SER A 255 19.83 5.01 -0.06
N ALA A 256 18.71 5.06 0.68
CA ALA A 256 18.27 3.91 1.48
C ALA A 256 17.96 2.69 0.59
N VAL A 257 17.26 2.89 -0.53
CA VAL A 257 17.03 1.82 -1.50
C VAL A 257 18.34 1.27 -2.04
N THR A 258 19.29 2.14 -2.38
CA THR A 258 20.63 1.74 -2.85
C THR A 258 21.34 0.87 -1.81
N ALA A 259 21.35 1.27 -0.53
CA ALA A 259 21.97 0.52 0.55
C ALA A 259 21.34 -0.87 0.70
N ILE A 260 20.00 -0.93 0.78
CA ILE A 260 19.25 -2.19 0.95
C ILE A 260 19.47 -3.13 -0.25
N ALA A 261 19.44 -2.58 -1.48
CA ALA A 261 19.66 -3.35 -2.69
C ALA A 261 21.12 -3.84 -2.83
N ALA A 262 22.09 -3.04 -2.38
CA ALA A 262 23.50 -3.42 -2.37
C ALA A 262 23.77 -4.57 -1.38
N LEU A 263 23.19 -4.50 -0.15
CA LEU A 263 23.24 -5.59 0.81
C LEU A 263 22.60 -6.86 0.23
N SER A 264 21.44 -6.70 -0.44
CA SER A 264 20.76 -7.80 -1.13
C SER A 264 21.65 -8.43 -2.23
N ARG A 265 22.35 -7.62 -3.05
CA ARG A 265 23.31 -8.13 -4.07
C ARG A 265 24.51 -8.86 -3.47
N LEU A 266 24.95 -8.41 -2.31
CA LEU A 266 26.04 -9.03 -1.58
C LEU A 266 25.60 -10.31 -0.87
N GLY A 267 24.30 -10.50 -0.65
CA GLY A 267 23.72 -11.59 0.13
C GLY A 267 23.89 -11.38 1.63
N ALA A 268 24.04 -10.14 2.06
CA ALA A 268 23.99 -9.74 3.47
C ALA A 268 22.53 -9.52 3.91
N VAL A 269 22.28 -9.59 5.20
CA VAL A 269 20.97 -9.39 5.80
C VAL A 269 20.82 -7.91 6.20
N ALA A 270 19.82 -7.24 5.64
CA ALA A 270 19.51 -5.86 6.03
C ALA A 270 18.60 -5.87 7.28
N VAL A 271 19.13 -5.39 8.40
CA VAL A 271 18.40 -5.18 9.65
C VAL A 271 17.84 -3.76 9.64
N LEU A 272 16.53 -3.62 9.39
CA LEU A 272 15.88 -2.33 9.14
C LEU A 272 15.50 -1.66 10.46
N LEU A 273 16.31 -0.70 10.88
CA LEU A 273 16.20 -0.02 12.16
C LEU A 273 15.21 1.16 12.08
N PRO A 274 14.09 1.14 12.83
CA PRO A 274 13.21 2.30 12.93
C PRO A 274 13.90 3.44 13.70
N PRO A 275 13.85 4.70 13.21
CA PRO A 275 14.55 5.82 13.86
C PRO A 275 14.06 6.17 15.28
N ASP A 276 12.83 5.83 15.59
CA ASP A 276 12.16 6.03 16.88
C ASP A 276 12.36 4.90 17.90
N ALA A 277 13.16 3.88 17.54
CA ALA A 277 13.35 2.70 18.34
C ALA A 277 14.44 2.86 19.41
N ASP A 278 14.40 2.00 20.42
CA ASP A 278 15.60 1.72 21.22
C ASP A 278 16.60 0.97 20.34
N LEU A 279 17.48 1.74 19.70
CA LEU A 279 18.43 1.26 18.71
C LEU A 279 19.48 0.33 19.32
N ALA A 280 19.93 0.60 20.54
CA ALA A 280 20.94 -0.23 21.22
C ALA A 280 20.42 -1.64 21.47
N ALA A 281 19.18 -1.77 21.99
CA ALA A 281 18.56 -3.05 22.18
C ALA A 281 18.30 -3.80 20.86
N ALA A 282 17.91 -3.09 19.79
CA ALA A 282 17.68 -3.67 18.48
C ALA A 282 18.97 -4.23 17.86
N VAL A 283 20.06 -3.47 17.94
CA VAL A 283 21.39 -3.83 17.43
C VAL A 283 21.93 -5.06 18.18
N GLN A 284 21.83 -5.09 19.51
CA GLN A 284 22.24 -6.22 20.32
C GLN A 284 21.43 -7.48 20.01
N LEU A 285 20.11 -7.35 19.89
CA LEU A 285 19.20 -8.47 19.63
C LEU A 285 19.46 -9.15 18.27
N CYS A 286 19.93 -8.39 17.28
CA CYS A 286 20.22 -8.88 15.93
C CYS A 286 21.71 -9.09 15.65
N GLU A 287 22.59 -8.97 16.67
CA GLU A 287 24.04 -9.13 16.54
C GLU A 287 24.65 -8.24 15.41
N VAL A 288 24.17 -7.00 15.32
CA VAL A 288 24.61 -6.04 14.28
C VAL A 288 25.95 -5.42 14.71
N ALA A 289 26.99 -5.62 13.91
CA ALA A 289 28.32 -5.01 14.11
C ALA A 289 28.50 -3.71 13.34
N ASP A 290 27.83 -3.57 12.20
CA ASP A 290 27.96 -2.47 11.26
C ASP A 290 26.59 -1.85 10.97
N ILE A 291 26.54 -0.51 10.91
CA ILE A 291 25.30 0.23 10.57
C ILE A 291 25.56 1.12 9.35
N VAL A 292 24.77 0.95 8.31
CA VAL A 292 24.68 1.91 7.20
C VAL A 292 23.68 2.97 7.57
N THR A 293 24.07 4.24 7.47
CA THR A 293 23.24 5.38 7.86
C THR A 293 23.35 6.54 6.86
N ASP A 294 22.41 7.47 6.92
CA ASP A 294 22.49 8.76 6.26
C ASP A 294 23.00 9.87 7.21
N PRO A 295 23.31 11.06 6.71
CA PRO A 295 23.77 12.17 7.54
C PRO A 295 22.80 12.60 8.63
N ASN A 296 21.48 12.41 8.43
CA ASN A 296 20.44 12.82 9.39
C ASN A 296 20.46 11.96 10.65
N HIS A 297 20.84 10.67 10.50
CA HIS A 297 20.84 9.69 11.60
C HIS A 297 22.23 9.38 12.13
N LEU A 298 23.27 10.07 11.63
CA LEU A 298 24.66 9.79 11.98
C LEU A 298 24.91 9.84 13.49
N ALA A 299 24.43 10.89 14.16
CA ALA A 299 24.60 11.04 15.61
C ALA A 299 23.93 9.90 16.41
N ALA A 300 22.74 9.47 15.98
CA ALA A 300 22.04 8.34 16.60
C ALA A 300 22.78 7.02 16.35
N ALA A 301 23.28 6.78 15.15
CA ALA A 301 24.07 5.59 14.83
C ALA A 301 25.39 5.54 15.62
N ALA A 302 26.11 6.67 15.70
CA ALA A 302 27.36 6.75 16.44
C ALA A 302 27.21 6.50 17.96
N ALA A 303 26.07 6.91 18.54
CA ALA A 303 25.77 6.70 19.95
C ALA A 303 25.59 5.22 20.35
N ILE A 304 25.37 4.32 19.39
CA ILE A 304 25.14 2.90 19.63
C ILE A 304 26.46 2.15 19.90
N GLY A 305 27.60 2.67 19.39
CA GLY A 305 28.92 2.03 19.55
C GLY A 305 29.22 0.96 18.47
N ALA A 306 28.35 0.74 17.49
CA ALA A 306 28.66 -0.06 16.31
C ALA A 306 29.50 0.74 15.30
N ARG A 307 30.16 0.04 14.38
CA ARG A 307 30.86 0.73 13.29
C ARG A 307 29.85 1.36 12.33
N VAL A 308 30.04 2.64 12.00
CA VAL A 308 29.11 3.41 11.18
C VAL A 308 29.65 3.58 9.77
N LEU A 309 28.83 3.24 8.79
CA LEU A 309 29.08 3.40 7.37
C LEU A 309 28.09 4.44 6.82
N VAL A 310 28.59 5.59 6.38
CA VAL A 310 27.73 6.71 5.95
C VAL A 310 27.51 6.69 4.44
N LEU A 311 26.24 6.74 4.01
CA LEU A 311 25.86 6.87 2.60
C LEU A 311 25.02 8.14 2.41
N GLY A 312 25.62 9.19 1.90
CA GLY A 312 24.99 10.49 1.69
C GLY A 312 26.06 11.58 1.47
N HIS A 313 25.66 12.82 1.14
CA HIS A 313 26.62 13.90 0.95
C HIS A 313 27.04 14.50 2.30
N ARG A 314 28.26 14.20 2.74
CA ARG A 314 28.99 14.97 3.75
C ARG A 314 30.45 15.11 3.33
N SER A 315 31.09 16.23 3.70
CA SER A 315 32.53 16.38 3.48
C SER A 315 33.29 15.44 4.43
N ALA A 316 34.41 14.87 3.95
CA ALA A 316 35.28 14.03 4.80
C ALA A 316 35.74 14.74 6.08
N ALA A 317 35.74 16.10 6.11
CA ALA A 317 36.08 16.90 7.28
C ALA A 317 35.03 16.86 8.41
N GLU A 318 33.81 16.44 8.11
CA GLU A 318 32.71 16.36 9.08
C GLU A 318 32.54 14.97 9.71
N LEU A 319 33.34 13.99 9.28
CA LEU A 319 33.31 12.61 9.79
C LEU A 319 34.28 12.43 10.96
N GLY A 320 33.81 11.73 11.99
CA GLY A 320 34.64 11.35 13.13
C GLY A 320 35.63 10.20 12.80
N ARG A 321 36.57 9.94 13.73
CA ARG A 321 37.60 8.88 13.54
C ARG A 321 37.05 7.44 13.46
N THR A 322 35.84 7.21 13.90
CA THR A 322 35.16 5.90 13.91
C THR A 322 34.16 5.72 12.79
N GLU A 323 34.02 6.73 11.93
CA GLU A 323 33.05 6.76 10.85
C GLU A 323 33.76 6.50 9.53
N SER A 324 33.18 5.64 8.69
CA SER A 324 33.66 5.40 7.33
C SER A 324 32.64 5.96 6.34
N ASP A 325 33.11 6.82 5.44
CA ASP A 325 32.27 7.36 4.38
C ASP A 325 32.24 6.40 3.19
N LEU A 326 31.09 5.75 2.99
CA LEU A 326 30.90 4.89 1.82
C LEU A 326 30.98 5.68 0.51
N ILE A 327 30.69 6.98 0.50
CA ILE A 327 30.80 7.81 -0.70
C ILE A 327 32.27 7.98 -1.10
N VAL A 328 33.18 8.19 -0.14
CA VAL A 328 34.62 8.27 -0.44
C VAL A 328 35.11 6.97 -1.06
N GLU A 329 34.58 5.84 -0.63
CA GLU A 329 34.86 4.53 -1.24
C GLU A 329 34.18 4.36 -2.62
N LEU A 330 33.04 5.05 -2.86
CA LEU A 330 32.30 5.04 -4.13
C LEU A 330 32.92 5.96 -5.20
N ASP A 331 33.42 7.13 -4.78
CA ASP A 331 33.96 8.18 -5.66
C ASP A 331 35.45 8.03 -5.95
N ARG A 332 36.05 6.87 -5.70
CA ARG A 332 37.44 6.58 -6.10
C ARG A 332 37.60 6.79 -7.60
N PRO A 333 38.70 7.46 -8.02
CA PRO A 333 38.88 7.94 -9.40
C PRO A 333 38.86 6.85 -10.48
N ASP A 334 39.00 5.58 -10.11
CA ASP A 334 38.88 4.45 -11.03
C ASP A 334 38.22 3.24 -10.39
N PRO A 335 36.86 3.21 -10.36
CA PRO A 335 36.11 2.06 -9.87
C PRO A 335 36.39 0.77 -10.69
N SER A 336 36.87 0.88 -11.91
CA SER A 336 37.22 -0.26 -12.77
C SER A 336 38.57 -0.86 -12.43
N ALA A 337 39.46 -0.12 -11.77
CA ALA A 337 40.79 -0.57 -11.38
C ALA A 337 40.78 -1.57 -10.23
N GLU A 338 39.78 -1.52 -9.35
CA GLU A 338 39.61 -2.54 -8.31
C GLU A 338 38.78 -3.72 -8.85
N ARG A 339 39.49 -4.79 -9.19
CA ARG A 339 38.81 -6.07 -9.52
C ARG A 339 38.06 -6.56 -8.31
N LEU A 340 36.73 -6.80 -8.50
CA LEU A 340 35.93 -7.44 -7.47
C LEU A 340 36.59 -8.75 -7.03
N PRO A 341 36.60 -9.07 -5.73
CA PRO A 341 37.26 -10.28 -5.23
C PRO A 341 36.67 -11.54 -5.88
N GLN A 342 37.52 -12.55 -6.09
CA GLN A 342 37.12 -13.81 -6.74
C GLN A 342 35.96 -14.53 -5.99
N TRP A 343 35.83 -14.29 -4.69
CA TRP A 343 34.75 -14.87 -3.89
C TRP A 343 33.39 -14.19 -4.12
N TYR A 344 33.37 -12.94 -4.61
CA TYR A 344 32.11 -12.23 -4.84
C TYR A 344 31.30 -12.87 -5.96
N ARG A 345 30.03 -13.08 -5.70
CA ARG A 345 29.04 -13.52 -6.69
C ARG A 345 27.89 -12.55 -6.64
N PRO A 346 27.56 -11.84 -7.73
CA PRO A 346 26.43 -10.92 -7.74
C PRO A 346 25.11 -11.70 -7.52
N ASN A 347 24.27 -11.13 -6.70
CA ASN A 347 22.94 -11.67 -6.36
C ASN A 347 22.97 -13.16 -5.92
N PRO A 348 23.74 -13.52 -4.88
CA PRO A 348 23.86 -14.90 -4.44
C PRO A 348 22.57 -15.42 -3.76
N GLY A 349 21.65 -14.52 -3.37
CA GLY A 349 20.47 -14.81 -2.55
C GLY A 349 19.57 -15.89 -3.14
N ARG A 350 19.38 -16.97 -2.37
CA ARG A 350 18.39 -18.02 -2.65
C ARG A 350 17.08 -17.67 -1.99
N ALA A 351 15.99 -18.26 -2.47
CA ALA A 351 14.64 -18.06 -1.89
C ALA A 351 14.60 -18.38 -0.38
N SER A 352 15.32 -19.41 0.06
CA SER A 352 15.42 -19.80 1.48
C SER A 352 16.25 -18.87 2.34
N ASP A 353 17.12 -18.05 1.77
CA ASP A 353 18.07 -17.23 2.53
C ASP A 353 17.35 -16.08 3.24
N LEU A 354 17.76 -15.80 4.49
CA LEU A 354 17.34 -14.62 5.22
C LEU A 354 17.85 -13.37 4.50
N ALA A 355 16.97 -12.40 4.29
CA ALA A 355 17.29 -11.18 3.57
C ALA A 355 17.06 -9.92 4.41
N TYR A 356 15.98 -9.89 5.21
CA TYR A 356 15.58 -8.72 5.97
C TYR A 356 15.17 -9.10 7.38
N VAL A 357 15.43 -8.17 8.31
CA VAL A 357 14.92 -8.21 9.67
C VAL A 357 14.16 -6.92 9.94
N PHE A 358 12.89 -7.06 10.33
CA PHE A 358 12.05 -5.96 10.78
C PHE A 358 11.75 -6.06 12.26
N PHE A 359 11.31 -4.96 12.84
CA PHE A 359 10.87 -4.89 14.22
C PHE A 359 9.37 -4.62 14.29
N SER A 360 8.72 -5.22 15.25
CA SER A 360 7.33 -4.94 15.63
C SER A 360 7.21 -4.92 17.15
N THR A 361 6.16 -4.26 17.65
CA THR A 361 5.84 -4.25 19.08
C THR A 361 4.58 -5.07 19.30
N THR A 362 4.66 -6.07 20.15
CA THR A 362 3.53 -6.92 20.53
C THR A 362 3.48 -6.98 22.07
N GLY A 363 2.34 -6.56 22.65
CA GLY A 363 2.18 -6.53 24.11
C GLY A 363 3.23 -5.65 24.84
N GLY A 364 3.69 -4.56 24.23
CA GLY A 364 4.73 -3.68 24.75
C GLY A 364 6.16 -4.22 24.61
N ARG A 365 6.35 -5.43 24.08
CA ARG A 365 7.68 -6.03 23.85
C ARG A 365 8.05 -5.94 22.37
N ARG A 366 9.31 -5.61 22.09
CA ARG A 366 9.85 -5.64 20.74
C ARG A 366 10.04 -7.09 20.28
N VAL A 367 9.58 -7.38 19.07
CA VAL A 367 9.65 -8.69 18.42
C VAL A 367 10.35 -8.55 17.08
N ILE A 368 11.29 -9.45 16.78
CA ILE A 368 11.96 -9.55 15.50
C ILE A 368 11.06 -10.29 14.51
N LYS A 369 11.03 -9.81 13.28
CA LYS A 369 10.35 -10.42 12.14
C LYS A 369 11.37 -10.69 11.03
N GLU A 370 11.78 -11.93 10.90
CA GLU A 370 12.69 -12.40 9.86
C GLU A 370 11.96 -12.64 8.53
N VAL A 371 12.52 -12.14 7.45
CA VAL A 371 11.96 -12.23 6.10
C VAL A 371 13.00 -12.80 5.15
N THR A 372 12.70 -13.98 4.58
CA THR A 372 13.50 -14.60 3.55
C THR A 372 13.26 -13.94 2.18
N ASN A 373 14.16 -14.17 1.23
CA ASN A 373 13.97 -13.73 -0.15
C ASN A 373 12.67 -14.29 -0.76
N HIS A 374 12.29 -15.53 -0.42
CA HIS A 374 11.01 -16.11 -0.85
C HIS A 374 9.83 -15.28 -0.39
N ARG A 375 9.81 -14.92 0.89
CA ARG A 375 8.70 -14.15 1.46
C ARG A 375 8.62 -12.74 0.87
N TRP A 376 9.78 -12.11 0.66
CA TRP A 376 9.85 -10.84 -0.04
C TRP A 376 9.30 -10.97 -1.48
N ALA A 377 9.74 -11.97 -2.24
CA ALA A 377 9.30 -12.21 -3.60
C ALA A 377 7.80 -12.51 -3.69
N LEU A 378 7.25 -13.31 -2.76
CA LEU A 378 5.82 -13.58 -2.66
C LEU A 378 5.01 -12.27 -2.51
N SER A 379 5.47 -11.37 -1.65
CA SER A 379 4.84 -10.05 -1.48
C SER A 379 4.99 -9.18 -2.73
N ALA A 380 6.20 -9.07 -3.28
CA ALA A 380 6.51 -8.22 -4.42
C ALA A 380 5.73 -8.63 -5.69
N TYR A 381 5.85 -9.90 -6.10
CA TYR A 381 5.13 -10.41 -7.28
C TYR A 381 3.62 -10.49 -7.04
N GLY A 382 3.20 -10.87 -5.82
CA GLY A 382 1.79 -10.89 -5.44
C GLY A 382 1.16 -9.51 -5.58
N THR A 383 1.78 -8.47 -5.01
CA THR A 383 1.33 -7.08 -5.13
C THR A 383 1.29 -6.64 -6.59
N ALA A 384 2.37 -6.88 -7.35
CA ALA A 384 2.43 -6.50 -8.75
C ALA A 384 1.34 -7.18 -9.59
N ALA A 385 0.97 -8.42 -9.23
CA ALA A 385 -0.08 -9.16 -9.92
C ALA A 385 -1.48 -8.64 -9.59
N VAL A 386 -1.82 -8.55 -8.27
CA VAL A 386 -3.18 -8.19 -7.85
C VAL A 386 -3.53 -6.73 -8.08
N ALA A 387 -2.53 -5.84 -8.06
CA ALA A 387 -2.70 -4.43 -8.37
C ALA A 387 -2.51 -4.13 -9.86
N ALA A 388 -2.27 -5.15 -10.69
CA ALA A 388 -2.00 -5.03 -12.13
C ALA A 388 -0.94 -3.95 -12.45
N LEU A 389 0.14 -3.90 -11.64
CA LEU A 389 1.16 -2.87 -11.76
C LEU A 389 1.92 -2.98 -13.08
N GLY A 390 2.28 -1.86 -13.68
CA GLY A 390 2.98 -1.80 -14.95
C GLY A 390 3.74 -0.49 -15.14
N ARG A 391 4.39 -0.35 -16.31
CA ARG A 391 5.20 0.83 -16.67
C ARG A 391 4.43 2.14 -16.70
N GLY A 392 3.11 2.08 -16.90
CA GLY A 392 2.24 3.26 -16.84
C GLY A 392 1.95 3.75 -15.43
N ASP A 393 2.27 2.94 -14.41
CA ASP A 393 1.98 3.29 -13.03
C ASP A 393 3.12 4.05 -12.36
N THR A 394 2.75 4.95 -11.47
CA THR A 394 3.63 5.57 -10.48
C THR A 394 3.10 5.25 -9.10
N ILE A 395 3.92 4.56 -8.31
CA ILE A 395 3.56 4.18 -6.94
C ILE A 395 4.10 5.23 -5.97
N TYR A 396 3.22 5.83 -5.20
CA TYR A 396 3.59 6.70 -4.09
C TYR A 396 3.87 5.83 -2.86
N CYS A 397 5.15 5.69 -2.51
CA CYS A 397 5.59 4.88 -1.38
C CYS A 397 5.52 5.71 -0.08
N LEU A 398 4.32 5.79 0.49
CA LEU A 398 4.05 6.55 1.70
C LEU A 398 4.62 5.86 2.94
N THR A 399 4.60 4.53 2.96
CA THR A 399 5.09 3.74 4.08
C THR A 399 6.62 3.67 4.08
N PRO A 400 7.29 3.94 5.22
CA PRO A 400 8.75 3.89 5.30
C PRO A 400 9.35 2.52 4.95
N LEU A 401 10.58 2.50 4.42
CA LEU A 401 11.26 1.26 4.02
C LEU A 401 11.63 0.34 5.19
N HIS A 402 11.74 0.86 6.41
CA HIS A 402 11.92 0.04 7.62
C HIS A 402 10.61 -0.64 8.09
N HIS A 403 9.50 -0.40 7.40
CA HIS A 403 8.24 -1.10 7.59
C HIS A 403 8.04 -2.16 6.49
N PRO A 404 7.54 -3.38 6.79
CA PRO A 404 7.33 -4.43 5.80
C PRO A 404 6.49 -3.98 4.59
N SER A 405 5.44 -3.18 4.81
CA SER A 405 4.62 -2.67 3.70
C SER A 405 5.40 -1.76 2.76
N GLY A 406 6.32 -0.93 3.26
CA GLY A 406 7.15 -0.05 2.43
C GLY A 406 8.11 -0.84 1.54
N LEU A 407 8.90 -1.74 2.15
CA LEU A 407 9.91 -2.50 1.42
C LEU A 407 9.32 -3.62 0.56
N MET A 408 8.32 -4.36 1.06
CA MET A 408 7.82 -5.57 0.40
C MET A 408 6.68 -5.27 -0.57
N VAL A 409 5.73 -4.43 -0.15
CA VAL A 409 4.53 -4.11 -0.96
C VAL A 409 4.81 -2.90 -1.85
N GLY A 410 5.24 -1.77 -1.28
CA GLY A 410 5.52 -0.55 -2.03
C GLY A 410 6.68 -0.73 -3.01
N LEU A 411 7.90 -0.80 -2.50
CA LEU A 411 9.11 -0.93 -3.32
C LEU A 411 9.12 -2.26 -4.09
N GLY A 412 8.90 -3.38 -3.40
CA GLY A 412 8.94 -4.70 -4.02
C GLY A 412 7.89 -4.85 -5.13
N GLY A 413 6.64 -4.44 -4.87
CA GLY A 413 5.56 -4.46 -5.86
C GLY A 413 5.86 -3.60 -7.10
N ALA A 414 6.38 -2.39 -6.89
CA ALA A 414 6.78 -1.49 -7.97
C ALA A 414 7.87 -2.09 -8.85
N ILE A 415 8.96 -2.57 -8.25
CA ILE A 415 10.07 -3.19 -9.00
C ILE A 415 9.59 -4.45 -9.74
N ALA A 416 8.80 -5.30 -9.10
CA ALA A 416 8.24 -6.49 -9.75
C ALA A 416 7.26 -6.15 -10.88
N GLY A 417 6.56 -5.02 -10.77
CA GLY A 417 5.64 -4.48 -11.78
C GLY A 417 6.34 -3.76 -12.93
N GLY A 418 7.57 -3.29 -12.72
CA GLY A 418 8.23 -2.35 -13.63
C GLY A 418 7.62 -0.95 -13.59
N SER A 419 7.08 -0.56 -12.45
CA SER A 419 6.44 0.75 -12.22
C SER A 419 7.46 1.75 -11.68
N ARG A 420 7.22 3.05 -11.91
CA ARG A 420 7.97 4.12 -11.25
C ARG A 420 7.61 4.19 -9.77
N ILE A 421 8.51 4.72 -8.96
CA ILE A 421 8.29 4.91 -7.53
C ILE A 421 8.52 6.37 -7.19
N ALA A 422 7.50 7.03 -6.65
CA ALA A 422 7.65 8.30 -5.96
C ALA A 422 7.94 8.00 -4.48
N LEU A 423 9.16 8.32 -4.06
CA LEU A 423 9.59 8.16 -2.68
C LEU A 423 9.30 9.44 -1.89
N THR A 424 8.89 9.28 -0.63
CA THR A 424 8.72 10.40 0.31
C THR A 424 9.43 10.07 1.63
N ARG A 425 9.98 11.10 2.28
CA ARG A 425 10.62 10.94 3.60
C ARG A 425 9.63 10.68 4.72
N GLY A 426 8.38 11.08 4.52
CA GLY A 426 7.31 10.92 5.50
C GLY A 426 5.99 11.45 4.98
N VAL A 427 4.97 11.44 5.84
CA VAL A 427 3.66 12.02 5.54
C VAL A 427 3.75 13.54 5.62
N ASP A 428 3.44 14.21 4.52
CA ASP A 428 3.27 15.66 4.46
C ASP A 428 1.98 15.96 3.68
N PRO A 429 0.89 16.23 4.40
CA PRO A 429 -0.39 16.50 3.76
C PRO A 429 -0.38 17.70 2.82
N THR A 430 0.48 18.69 3.08
CA THR A 430 0.57 19.91 2.25
C THR A 430 1.22 19.62 0.88
N ARG A 431 2.13 18.66 0.83
CA ARG A 431 2.83 18.25 -0.38
C ARG A 431 2.12 17.13 -1.14
N PHE A 432 1.35 16.30 -0.44
CA PHE A 432 0.74 15.11 -1.02
C PHE A 432 -0.05 15.40 -2.29
N ALA A 433 -0.94 16.38 -2.25
CA ALA A 433 -1.78 16.72 -3.40
C ALA A 433 -0.96 17.23 -4.59
N ASP A 434 0.06 18.06 -4.33
CA ASP A 434 0.98 18.56 -5.35
C ASP A 434 1.82 17.42 -5.95
N GLU A 435 2.39 16.56 -5.12
CA GLU A 435 3.20 15.41 -5.56
C GLU A 435 2.39 14.37 -6.32
N VAL A 436 1.13 14.14 -5.94
CA VAL A 436 0.21 13.24 -6.67
C VAL A 436 0.05 13.69 -8.14
N HIS A 437 -0.20 14.96 -8.34
CA HIS A 437 -0.34 15.52 -9.68
C HIS A 437 1.01 15.61 -10.41
N ARG A 438 2.03 16.11 -9.74
CA ARG A 438 3.35 16.35 -10.31
C ARG A 438 4.01 15.06 -10.78
N TYR A 439 3.94 14.00 -9.96
CA TYR A 439 4.52 12.70 -10.28
C TYR A 439 3.56 11.78 -11.03
N GLY A 440 2.29 12.19 -11.20
CA GLY A 440 1.26 11.39 -11.83
C GLY A 440 1.03 10.08 -11.09
N VAL A 441 0.84 10.17 -9.78
CA VAL A 441 0.67 9.02 -8.90
C VAL A 441 -0.61 8.28 -9.23
N THR A 442 -0.49 7.02 -9.65
CA THR A 442 -1.64 6.16 -9.96
C THR A 442 -1.97 5.18 -8.84
N VAL A 443 -1.00 4.88 -7.98
CA VAL A 443 -1.15 3.94 -6.87
C VAL A 443 -0.52 4.53 -5.61
N VAL A 444 -1.25 4.49 -4.49
CA VAL A 444 -0.78 4.93 -3.18
C VAL A 444 -0.67 3.73 -2.26
N THR A 445 0.53 3.47 -1.71
CA THR A 445 0.68 2.49 -0.63
C THR A 445 0.48 3.17 0.71
N TYR A 446 -0.26 2.55 1.62
CA TYR A 446 -0.63 3.19 2.88
C TYR A 446 -0.45 2.28 4.10
N THR A 447 -0.29 2.92 5.25
CA THR A 447 -0.86 2.46 6.52
C THR A 447 -2.07 3.34 6.82
N TRP A 448 -3.11 2.79 7.40
CA TRP A 448 -4.40 3.48 7.50
C TRP A 448 -4.32 4.85 8.21
N ALA A 449 -3.48 4.99 9.23
CA ALA A 449 -3.40 6.25 9.96
C ALA A 449 -2.68 7.37 9.18
N MET A 450 -1.65 7.02 8.38
CA MET A 450 -1.04 7.97 7.44
C MET A 450 -2.07 8.45 6.42
N LEU A 451 -2.91 7.52 5.95
CA LEU A 451 -3.94 7.83 4.97
C LEU A 451 -5.05 8.70 5.56
N LEU A 452 -5.43 8.49 6.82
CA LEU A 452 -6.39 9.34 7.52
C LEU A 452 -5.96 10.81 7.50
N GLU A 453 -4.72 11.08 7.93
CA GLU A 453 -4.15 12.43 7.95
C GLU A 453 -4.17 13.08 6.55
N LEU A 454 -3.82 12.31 5.51
CA LEU A 454 -3.84 12.81 4.13
C LEU A 454 -5.26 13.10 3.62
N VAL A 455 -6.21 12.20 3.91
CA VAL A 455 -7.61 12.36 3.48
C VAL A 455 -8.24 13.60 4.10
N GLU A 456 -7.98 13.86 5.37
CA GLU A 456 -8.51 15.03 6.07
C GLU A 456 -7.93 16.33 5.55
N ALA A 457 -6.64 16.37 5.25
CA ALA A 457 -5.96 17.58 4.81
C ALA A 457 -6.14 17.88 3.30
N THR A 458 -6.52 16.89 2.47
CA THR A 458 -6.69 17.09 1.03
C THR A 458 -7.95 17.89 0.71
N SER A 459 -7.81 18.99 -0.04
CA SER A 459 -8.97 19.78 -0.46
C SER A 459 -9.88 19.02 -1.43
N PRO A 460 -11.20 19.27 -1.43
CA PRO A 460 -12.14 18.63 -2.35
C PRO A 460 -11.81 18.84 -3.83
N GLU A 461 -11.32 20.04 -4.20
CA GLU A 461 -10.96 20.38 -5.56
C GLU A 461 -9.78 19.54 -6.07
N LEU A 462 -8.75 19.37 -5.25
CA LEU A 462 -7.59 18.53 -5.57
C LEU A 462 -7.96 17.05 -5.63
N ALA A 463 -8.88 16.60 -4.79
CA ALA A 463 -9.37 15.24 -4.79
C ALA A 463 -10.17 14.87 -6.05
N GLN A 464 -10.85 15.83 -6.69
CA GLN A 464 -11.68 15.57 -7.88
C GLN A 464 -10.91 15.30 -9.18
N HIS A 465 -9.63 15.70 -9.27
CA HIS A 465 -8.88 15.71 -10.53
C HIS A 465 -7.54 14.94 -10.44
N HIS A 466 -7.46 13.93 -9.57
CA HIS A 466 -6.26 13.13 -9.36
C HIS A 466 -6.15 11.94 -10.35
N PRO A 467 -4.94 11.47 -10.65
CA PRO A 467 -4.70 10.27 -11.45
C PRO A 467 -4.74 8.95 -10.65
N ILE A 468 -4.98 8.99 -9.34
CA ILE A 468 -4.96 7.80 -8.48
C ILE A 468 -6.08 6.84 -8.91
N ARG A 469 -5.72 5.58 -9.16
CA ARG A 469 -6.65 4.49 -9.47
C ARG A 469 -6.79 3.48 -8.34
N LEU A 470 -5.79 3.43 -7.43
CA LEU A 470 -5.73 2.38 -6.42
C LEU A 470 -5.00 2.82 -5.16
N PHE A 471 -5.57 2.49 -4.01
CA PHE A 471 -4.92 2.52 -2.70
C PHE A 471 -4.63 1.09 -2.26
N ILE A 472 -3.37 0.79 -1.84
CA ILE A 472 -2.95 -0.56 -1.42
C ILE A 472 -2.43 -0.51 0.02
N GLY A 473 -3.02 -1.32 0.88
CA GLY A 473 -2.54 -1.42 2.26
C GLY A 473 -3.25 -2.47 3.07
N ALA A 474 -3.11 -2.37 4.38
CA ALA A 474 -3.68 -3.32 5.32
C ALA A 474 -4.27 -2.62 6.55
N GLY A 475 -5.37 -3.17 7.06
CA GLY A 475 -5.97 -2.77 8.32
C GLY A 475 -6.81 -1.50 8.25
N MET A 476 -7.32 -1.11 7.06
CA MET A 476 -8.13 0.09 6.91
C MET A 476 -9.47 -0.05 7.65
N PRO A 477 -9.80 0.86 8.58
CA PRO A 477 -11.12 0.93 9.19
C PRO A 477 -12.21 1.19 8.15
N ILE A 478 -13.41 0.66 8.36
CA ILE A 478 -14.52 0.78 7.40
C ILE A 478 -14.90 2.25 7.14
N GLY A 479 -14.93 3.10 8.18
CA GLY A 479 -15.21 4.52 8.04
C GLY A 479 -14.19 5.24 7.15
N LEU A 480 -12.88 4.98 7.36
CA LEU A 480 -11.83 5.54 6.51
C LEU A 480 -11.93 5.01 5.07
N TRP A 481 -12.26 3.73 4.88
CA TRP A 481 -12.44 3.16 3.54
C TRP A 481 -13.49 3.95 2.74
N ARG A 482 -14.64 4.25 3.36
CA ARG A 482 -15.65 5.10 2.74
C ARG A 482 -15.13 6.51 2.45
N LYS A 483 -14.52 7.17 3.43
CA LYS A 483 -13.92 8.51 3.23
C LYS A 483 -12.95 8.52 2.03
N VAL A 484 -12.11 7.50 1.89
CA VAL A 484 -11.17 7.35 0.77
C VAL A 484 -11.89 7.16 -0.57
N THR A 485 -12.85 6.23 -0.62
CA THR A 485 -13.58 5.95 -1.87
C THR A 485 -14.45 7.12 -2.33
N ASP A 486 -15.06 7.85 -1.39
CA ASP A 486 -15.86 9.03 -1.71
C ASP A 486 -14.97 10.21 -2.15
N ARG A 487 -13.84 10.41 -1.46
CA ARG A 487 -12.93 11.53 -1.72
C ARG A 487 -12.14 11.36 -3.01
N PHE A 488 -11.71 10.14 -3.31
CA PHE A 488 -10.84 9.83 -4.44
C PHE A 488 -11.54 8.94 -5.49
N ALA A 489 -12.85 9.12 -5.68
CA ALA A 489 -13.55 8.43 -6.76
C ALA A 489 -12.92 8.79 -8.14
N PRO A 490 -12.69 7.83 -9.06
CA PRO A 490 -13.07 6.42 -9.03
C PRO A 490 -11.98 5.47 -8.47
N ALA A 491 -11.05 5.95 -7.65
CA ALA A 491 -9.99 5.11 -7.07
C ALA A 491 -10.58 3.97 -6.21
N ARG A 492 -9.96 2.79 -6.32
CA ARG A 492 -10.35 1.60 -5.53
C ARG A 492 -9.41 1.40 -4.34
N VAL A 493 -9.84 0.62 -3.37
CA VAL A 493 -9.01 0.17 -2.25
C VAL A 493 -8.75 -1.33 -2.39
N LEU A 494 -7.48 -1.72 -2.39
CA LEU A 494 -7.03 -3.09 -2.30
C LEU A 494 -6.52 -3.33 -0.88
N GLU A 495 -7.32 -4.00 -0.09
CA GLU A 495 -6.97 -4.43 1.25
C GLU A 495 -6.34 -5.81 1.19
N PHE A 496 -5.23 -6.01 1.91
CA PHE A 496 -4.62 -7.32 2.03
C PHE A 496 -4.37 -7.71 3.49
N TYR A 497 -4.23 -8.99 3.72
CA TYR A 497 -3.74 -9.56 4.96
C TYR A 497 -2.56 -10.47 4.66
N ALA A 498 -1.49 -10.34 5.41
CA ALA A 498 -0.34 -11.24 5.36
C ALA A 498 0.05 -11.62 6.80
N SER A 499 0.00 -12.92 7.11
CA SER A 499 0.45 -13.37 8.42
C SER A 499 1.96 -13.29 8.52
N THR A 500 2.44 -12.93 9.70
CA THR A 500 3.88 -12.88 9.99
C THR A 500 4.42 -14.25 10.39
N GLU A 501 3.60 -15.12 10.89
CA GLU A 501 3.94 -16.45 11.41
C GLU A 501 3.94 -17.51 10.29
N GLY A 502 2.95 -17.46 9.40
CA GLY A 502 2.84 -18.34 8.24
C GLY A 502 2.78 -17.56 6.92
N ASN A 503 2.93 -18.20 5.79
CA ASN A 503 2.85 -17.55 4.48
C ASN A 503 1.40 -17.40 3.98
N ALA A 504 0.43 -17.23 4.88
CA ALA A 504 -0.96 -16.93 4.53
C ALA A 504 -1.07 -15.51 4.01
N VAL A 505 -1.55 -15.37 2.79
CA VAL A 505 -1.82 -14.07 2.15
C VAL A 505 -3.22 -14.07 1.57
N LEU A 506 -4.01 -13.10 2.00
CA LEU A 506 -5.35 -12.82 1.51
C LEU A 506 -5.36 -11.45 0.83
N ALA A 507 -6.16 -11.27 -0.20
CA ALA A 507 -6.34 -9.97 -0.83
C ALA A 507 -7.78 -9.76 -1.30
N ASN A 508 -8.33 -8.59 -0.99
CA ASN A 508 -9.61 -8.10 -1.50
C ASN A 508 -9.36 -7.34 -2.81
N VAL A 509 -9.11 -8.10 -3.88
CA VAL A 509 -8.69 -7.54 -5.18
C VAL A 509 -9.79 -6.70 -5.81
N ALA A 510 -11.04 -7.13 -5.70
CA ALA A 510 -12.18 -6.42 -6.27
C ALA A 510 -12.51 -5.12 -5.51
N GLY A 511 -12.17 -5.04 -4.21
CA GLY A 511 -12.50 -3.90 -3.35
C GLY A 511 -14.01 -3.70 -3.11
N THR A 512 -14.84 -4.65 -3.51
CA THR A 512 -16.32 -4.52 -3.46
C THR A 512 -16.92 -4.81 -2.09
N LYS A 513 -16.23 -5.61 -1.26
CA LYS A 513 -16.65 -5.93 0.10
C LYS A 513 -15.80 -5.14 1.10
N THR A 514 -16.28 -3.99 1.51
CA THR A 514 -15.62 -3.12 2.49
C THR A 514 -15.36 -3.88 3.80
N GLY A 515 -14.12 -3.86 4.30
CA GLY A 515 -13.69 -4.56 5.52
C GLY A 515 -13.23 -6.00 5.32
N ALA A 516 -13.65 -6.70 4.23
CA ALA A 516 -13.16 -8.04 3.95
C ALA A 516 -11.65 -8.04 3.64
N LYS A 517 -10.94 -9.09 4.08
CA LYS A 517 -9.53 -9.32 3.72
C LYS A 517 -9.39 -10.07 2.39
N GLY A 518 -10.52 -10.45 1.79
CA GLY A 518 -10.61 -11.11 0.50
C GLY A 518 -10.27 -12.59 0.54
N ARG A 519 -9.65 -13.09 -0.51
CA ARG A 519 -9.40 -14.52 -0.75
C ARG A 519 -7.91 -14.84 -0.78
N PRO A 520 -7.54 -16.13 -0.57
CA PRO A 520 -6.15 -16.56 -0.73
C PRO A 520 -5.62 -16.21 -2.13
N LEU A 521 -4.42 -15.64 -2.17
CA LEU A 521 -3.77 -15.36 -3.45
C LEU A 521 -3.36 -16.66 -4.14
N PRO A 522 -3.56 -16.78 -5.47
CA PRO A 522 -3.01 -17.88 -6.25
C PRO A 522 -1.50 -18.01 -6.03
N GLY A 523 -1.02 -19.23 -5.78
CA GLY A 523 0.38 -19.49 -5.45
C GLY A 523 0.79 -19.22 -4.00
N SER A 524 -0.11 -18.68 -3.15
CA SER A 524 0.08 -18.68 -1.69
C SER A 524 -0.10 -20.10 -1.11
N THR A 525 0.22 -20.27 0.17
CA THR A 525 0.04 -21.56 0.85
C THR A 525 -1.44 -21.88 1.06
N GLU A 526 -1.77 -23.18 1.16
CA GLU A 526 -3.09 -23.62 1.59
C GLU A 526 -3.40 -23.07 2.99
N ILE A 527 -4.60 -22.53 3.18
CA ILE A 527 -5.09 -22.07 4.46
C ILE A 527 -6.41 -22.77 4.81
N ARG A 528 -6.62 -22.98 6.11
CA ARG A 528 -7.88 -23.49 6.66
C ARG A 528 -8.24 -22.77 7.94
N LEU A 529 -9.52 -22.70 8.25
CA LEU A 529 -10.02 -22.25 9.55
C LEU A 529 -10.28 -23.49 10.41
N GLY A 530 -9.54 -23.60 11.51
CA GLY A 530 -9.76 -24.60 12.54
C GLY A 530 -10.81 -24.08 13.53
N ARG A 531 -11.87 -24.85 13.76
CA ARG A 531 -12.94 -24.50 14.69
C ARG A 531 -12.38 -24.31 16.10
N TYR A 532 -12.76 -23.20 16.72
CA TYR A 532 -12.15 -22.74 17.97
C TYR A 532 -13.20 -22.25 18.94
N ASP A 533 -13.12 -22.75 20.17
CA ASP A 533 -13.92 -22.28 21.27
C ASP A 533 -13.17 -21.13 21.97
N ALA A 534 -13.63 -19.90 21.75
CA ALA A 534 -13.02 -18.71 22.29
C ALA A 534 -13.18 -18.57 23.82
N ALA A 535 -14.16 -19.25 24.43
CA ALA A 535 -14.37 -19.25 25.87
C ALA A 535 -13.33 -20.14 26.60
N THR A 536 -13.04 -21.32 26.04
CA THR A 536 -12.08 -22.25 26.65
C THR A 536 -10.66 -22.09 26.12
N GLY A 537 -10.48 -21.34 25.02
CA GLY A 537 -9.18 -21.15 24.38
C GLY A 537 -8.66 -22.39 23.64
N ARG A 538 -9.55 -23.35 23.26
CA ARG A 538 -9.17 -24.65 22.67
C ARG A 538 -9.76 -24.85 21.30
N PHE A 539 -9.10 -25.66 20.49
CA PHE A 539 -9.69 -26.18 19.24
C PHE A 539 -10.80 -27.17 19.56
N ILE A 540 -11.81 -27.21 18.71
CA ILE A 540 -12.89 -28.18 18.78
C ILE A 540 -12.51 -29.35 17.87
N GLU A 541 -12.38 -30.53 18.46
CA GLU A 541 -11.94 -31.75 17.80
C GLU A 541 -13.11 -32.66 17.46
N ASP A 542 -12.91 -33.57 16.51
CA ASP A 542 -13.81 -34.67 16.21
C ASP A 542 -13.52 -35.89 17.10
N ASP A 543 -14.25 -36.98 16.89
CA ASP A 543 -14.13 -38.22 17.68
C ASP A 543 -12.78 -38.94 17.50
N ASN A 544 -11.99 -38.55 16.49
CA ASN A 544 -10.66 -39.09 16.20
C ASN A 544 -9.54 -38.17 16.73
N GLY A 545 -9.89 -37.05 17.36
CA GLY A 545 -8.94 -36.07 17.89
C GLY A 545 -8.40 -35.09 16.84
N PHE A 546 -9.02 -34.96 15.66
CA PHE A 546 -8.66 -33.98 14.67
C PHE A 546 -9.52 -32.71 14.80
N VAL A 547 -8.88 -31.56 14.57
CA VAL A 547 -9.57 -30.25 14.59
C VAL A 547 -10.63 -30.21 13.50
N ARG A 548 -11.85 -29.87 13.87
CA ARG A 548 -12.95 -29.68 12.91
C ARG A 548 -12.71 -28.41 12.09
N PRO A 549 -12.79 -28.48 10.73
CA PRO A 549 -12.80 -27.27 9.91
C PRO A 549 -14.06 -26.45 10.17
N CYS A 550 -13.94 -25.13 10.08
CA CYS A 550 -15.10 -24.23 10.19
C CYS A 550 -16.04 -24.37 8.99
N ALA A 551 -17.34 -24.28 9.25
CA ALA A 551 -18.37 -24.00 8.25
C ALA A 551 -18.29 -22.52 7.79
N ASP A 552 -19.08 -22.16 6.76
CA ASP A 552 -19.22 -20.78 6.33
C ASP A 552 -19.81 -19.93 7.47
N ASP A 553 -19.33 -18.72 7.61
CA ASP A 553 -19.65 -17.74 8.66
C ASP A 553 -19.25 -18.16 10.10
N GLU A 554 -18.62 -19.33 10.29
CA GLU A 554 -18.11 -19.76 11.59
C GLU A 554 -16.72 -19.17 11.86
N VAL A 555 -16.50 -18.73 13.12
CA VAL A 555 -15.23 -18.15 13.56
C VAL A 555 -14.25 -19.27 13.93
N GLY A 556 -13.04 -19.19 13.39
CA GLY A 556 -11.96 -20.11 13.70
C GLY A 556 -10.58 -19.52 13.56
N VAL A 557 -9.59 -20.27 14.00
CA VAL A 557 -8.18 -19.89 13.89
C VAL A 557 -7.70 -20.13 12.48
N LEU A 558 -7.08 -19.14 11.87
CA LEU A 558 -6.44 -19.26 10.56
C LEU A 558 -5.16 -20.06 10.68
N LEU A 559 -5.13 -21.19 10.01
CA LEU A 559 -3.99 -22.10 9.91
C LEU A 559 -3.43 -22.10 8.49
N ALA A 560 -2.12 -22.07 8.37
CA ALA A 560 -1.41 -22.04 7.10
C ALA A 560 -0.55 -23.30 6.95
N LYS A 561 -0.57 -23.93 5.76
CA LYS A 561 0.25 -25.11 5.49
C LYS A 561 1.69 -24.70 5.22
N PRO A 562 2.68 -25.29 5.92
CA PRO A 562 4.09 -24.97 5.67
C PRO A 562 4.50 -25.44 4.27
N ARG A 563 5.33 -24.64 3.60
CA ARG A 563 5.98 -25.06 2.36
C ARG A 563 7.22 -25.90 2.68
N PHE A 564 7.31 -27.05 2.05
CA PHE A 564 8.47 -27.95 2.22
C PHE A 564 9.78 -27.22 1.89
N GLY A 565 10.75 -27.32 2.81
CA GLY A 565 12.08 -26.70 2.66
C GLY A 565 12.16 -25.19 2.89
N LEU A 566 11.02 -24.47 3.04
CA LEU A 566 10.99 -23.02 3.28
C LEU A 566 10.51 -22.68 4.70
N ASP A 567 9.58 -23.46 5.26
CA ASP A 567 8.91 -23.17 6.53
C ASP A 567 9.06 -24.29 7.57
N ALA A 568 9.94 -25.26 7.36
CA ALA A 568 10.06 -26.45 8.22
C ALA A 568 10.29 -26.10 9.70
N ALA A 569 11.06 -25.04 9.98
CA ALA A 569 11.33 -24.57 11.35
C ALA A 569 10.14 -23.83 12.00
N ARG A 570 9.10 -23.48 11.23
CA ARG A 570 7.92 -22.72 11.68
C ARG A 570 6.71 -23.58 12.00
N VAL A 571 6.79 -24.89 11.76
CA VAL A 571 5.68 -25.82 12.09
C VAL A 571 5.35 -25.74 13.57
N SER A 572 4.13 -25.28 13.88
CA SER A 572 3.65 -25.14 15.24
C SER A 572 2.68 -26.25 15.66
N MET A 573 2.06 -26.94 14.71
CA MET A 573 1.06 -27.97 14.97
C MET A 573 1.23 -29.17 14.01
N ARG A 574 0.95 -30.37 14.51
CA ARG A 574 1.01 -31.62 13.76
C ARG A 574 -0.26 -32.42 14.00
N GLY A 575 -0.72 -33.19 12.98
CA GLY A 575 -1.92 -34.00 13.08
C GLY A 575 -3.17 -33.15 13.37
N VAL A 576 -3.34 -32.03 12.65
CA VAL A 576 -4.42 -31.07 12.93
C VAL A 576 -5.74 -31.49 12.30
N PHE A 577 -5.78 -31.72 10.99
CA PHE A 577 -6.99 -32.10 10.26
C PHE A 577 -6.91 -33.55 9.74
N ALA A 578 -5.73 -34.14 9.75
CA ALA A 578 -5.49 -35.51 9.34
C ALA A 578 -4.17 -36.01 9.95
N GLU A 579 -4.02 -37.35 10.01
CA GLU A 579 -2.79 -37.99 10.46
C GLU A 579 -1.59 -37.53 9.61
N GLY A 580 -0.52 -37.10 10.28
CA GLY A 580 0.74 -36.68 9.66
C GLY A 580 0.73 -35.31 8.98
N ASP A 581 -0.39 -34.59 8.94
CA ASP A 581 -0.39 -33.22 8.43
C ASP A 581 0.35 -32.24 9.35
N THR A 582 0.79 -31.10 8.80
CA THR A 582 1.53 -30.07 9.52
C THR A 582 0.99 -28.70 9.20
N TRP A 583 0.86 -27.85 10.21
CA TRP A 583 0.29 -26.53 10.09
C TRP A 583 1.05 -25.51 10.92
N ILE A 584 0.90 -24.23 10.54
CA ILE A 584 1.39 -23.05 11.26
C ILE A 584 0.17 -22.28 11.72
N THR A 585 0.04 -22.03 13.03
CA THR A 585 -1.00 -21.14 13.55
C THR A 585 -0.61 -19.69 13.32
N THR A 586 -1.60 -18.86 12.98
CA THR A 586 -1.42 -17.40 12.89
C THR A 586 -1.86 -16.68 14.16
N ASP A 587 -2.52 -17.38 15.09
CA ASP A 587 -3.23 -16.84 16.25
C ASP A 587 -4.32 -15.80 15.93
N HIS A 588 -4.63 -15.61 14.65
CA HIS A 588 -5.69 -14.73 14.20
C HIS A 588 -6.98 -15.51 13.97
N LEU A 589 -8.08 -14.93 14.44
CA LEU A 589 -9.44 -15.44 14.26
C LEU A 589 -10.05 -14.83 13.01
N PHE A 590 -10.59 -15.69 12.16
CA PHE A 590 -11.28 -15.31 10.93
C PHE A 590 -12.61 -16.03 10.81
N ARG A 591 -13.52 -15.48 10.03
CA ARG A 591 -14.63 -16.19 9.43
C ARG A 591 -14.53 -16.13 7.91
N ARG A 592 -15.05 -17.11 7.22
CA ARG A 592 -15.17 -17.15 5.76
C ARG A 592 -16.65 -17.07 5.41
N ASP A 593 -17.03 -16.08 4.58
CA ASP A 593 -18.41 -15.99 4.12
C ASP A 593 -18.72 -17.01 2.99
N ARG A 594 -20.00 -17.09 2.63
CA ARG A 594 -20.49 -18.04 1.59
C ARG A 594 -19.94 -17.77 0.21
N ASP A 595 -19.44 -16.56 -0.07
CA ASP A 595 -18.77 -16.21 -1.33
C ASP A 595 -17.28 -16.60 -1.31
N GLY A 596 -16.75 -17.03 -0.15
CA GLY A 596 -15.38 -17.43 0.05
C GLY A 596 -14.42 -16.34 0.47
N ASP A 597 -14.93 -15.15 0.83
CA ASP A 597 -14.12 -14.05 1.34
C ASP A 597 -13.89 -14.18 2.84
N TYR A 598 -12.66 -13.90 3.26
CA TYR A 598 -12.23 -13.98 4.65
C TYR A 598 -12.37 -12.64 5.35
N TRP A 599 -12.87 -12.67 6.59
CA TRP A 599 -13.07 -11.52 7.44
C TRP A 599 -12.26 -11.71 8.71
N PHE A 600 -11.42 -10.74 9.03
CA PHE A 600 -10.70 -10.74 10.30
C PHE A 600 -11.70 -10.46 11.44
N VAL A 601 -11.61 -11.23 12.51
CA VAL A 601 -12.51 -11.14 13.66
C VAL A 601 -11.78 -10.66 14.90
N ASP A 602 -10.63 -11.29 15.23
CA ASP A 602 -9.81 -10.89 16.37
C ASP A 602 -8.46 -11.62 16.38
N ASN A 603 -7.64 -11.39 17.40
CA ASN A 603 -6.52 -12.24 17.76
C ASN A 603 -6.92 -13.08 18.99
N ARG A 604 -6.50 -14.35 19.05
CA ARG A 604 -6.80 -15.24 20.18
C ARG A 604 -6.44 -14.63 21.55
N ASN A 605 -5.39 -13.82 21.58
CA ASN A 605 -4.88 -13.21 22.80
C ASN A 605 -5.58 -11.90 23.20
N THR A 606 -6.48 -11.39 22.35
CA THR A 606 -7.19 -10.12 22.56
C THR A 606 -8.71 -10.29 22.70
N VAL A 607 -9.21 -11.52 22.59
CA VAL A 607 -10.63 -11.83 22.84
C VAL A 607 -10.99 -11.47 24.28
N ILE A 608 -12.03 -10.66 24.43
CA ILE A 608 -12.49 -10.19 25.74
C ILE A 608 -13.36 -11.27 26.37
N GLN A 609 -13.00 -11.73 27.58
CA GLN A 609 -13.77 -12.75 28.31
C GLN A 609 -14.80 -12.09 29.20
N SER A 610 -15.97 -11.75 28.64
CA SER A 610 -17.05 -11.08 29.37
C SER A 610 -17.92 -12.08 30.16
N SER A 611 -18.73 -11.56 31.09
CA SER A 611 -19.74 -12.34 31.83
C SER A 611 -20.77 -13.01 30.92
N ARG A 612 -20.93 -12.50 29.68
CA ARG A 612 -21.89 -13.01 28.68
C ARG A 612 -21.24 -13.97 27.67
N GLY A 613 -19.93 -14.18 27.78
CA GLY A 613 -19.14 -14.99 26.88
C GLY A 613 -18.04 -14.17 26.17
N PRO A 614 -17.30 -14.80 25.24
CA PRO A 614 -16.22 -14.14 24.52
C PRO A 614 -16.74 -13.06 23.57
N VAL A 615 -16.15 -11.87 23.63
CA VAL A 615 -16.48 -10.72 22.78
C VAL A 615 -15.31 -10.45 21.83
N PHE A 616 -15.62 -10.31 20.53
CA PHE A 616 -14.64 -10.03 19.50
C PHE A 616 -14.60 -8.53 19.17
N CYS A 617 -13.38 -7.96 19.13
CA CYS A 617 -13.20 -6.52 18.99
C CYS A 617 -13.49 -5.98 17.59
N GLN A 618 -13.04 -6.68 16.53
CA GLN A 618 -13.12 -6.16 15.17
C GLN A 618 -14.56 -5.96 14.66
N PRO A 619 -15.50 -6.93 14.84
CA PRO A 619 -16.88 -6.72 14.39
C PRO A 619 -17.57 -5.51 15.04
N ILE A 620 -17.20 -5.19 16.30
CA ILE A 620 -17.69 -4.00 16.98
C ILE A 620 -17.08 -2.74 16.37
N CYS A 621 -15.76 -2.72 16.16
CA CYS A 621 -15.09 -1.61 15.51
C CYS A 621 -15.65 -1.35 14.11
N ASP A 622 -15.92 -2.41 13.35
CA ASP A 622 -16.52 -2.32 12.01
C ASP A 622 -17.92 -1.72 12.05
N ALA A 623 -18.77 -2.21 12.96
CA ALA A 623 -20.13 -1.69 13.12
C ALA A 623 -20.15 -0.22 13.60
N LEU A 624 -19.27 0.17 14.51
CA LEU A 624 -19.12 1.56 14.94
C LEU A 624 -18.57 2.45 13.82
N GLY A 625 -17.58 1.94 13.07
CA GLY A 625 -17.02 2.63 11.90
C GLY A 625 -18.03 2.84 10.77
N ASP A 626 -19.16 2.13 10.78
CA ASP A 626 -20.29 2.36 9.86
C ASP A 626 -21.09 3.63 10.19
N ILE A 627 -20.92 4.21 11.36
CA ILE A 627 -21.55 5.49 11.73
C ILE A 627 -20.71 6.63 11.14
N ALA A 628 -21.25 7.39 10.21
CA ALA A 628 -20.52 8.39 9.43
C ALA A 628 -19.78 9.46 10.26
N VAL A 629 -20.26 9.75 11.47
CA VAL A 629 -19.65 10.75 12.37
C VAL A 629 -18.52 10.17 13.25
N ILE A 630 -18.29 8.86 13.22
CA ILE A 630 -17.19 8.22 13.95
C ILE A 630 -15.96 8.18 13.05
N ASP A 631 -14.92 8.86 13.47
CA ASP A 631 -13.63 8.87 12.84
C ASP A 631 -12.85 7.58 13.13
N LEU A 632 -12.75 7.21 14.41
CA LEU A 632 -12.06 6.02 14.86
C LEU A 632 -12.76 5.38 16.05
N ALA A 633 -12.75 4.06 16.10
CA ALA A 633 -13.23 3.26 17.22
C ALA A 633 -12.17 2.26 17.69
N VAL A 634 -12.11 2.01 18.99
CA VAL A 634 -11.31 0.95 19.59
C VAL A 634 -12.10 0.26 20.67
N VAL A 635 -11.99 -1.07 20.73
CA VAL A 635 -12.63 -1.90 21.76
C VAL A 635 -11.54 -2.49 22.67
N TYR A 636 -11.78 -2.48 23.96
CA TYR A 636 -10.80 -2.92 24.94
C TYR A 636 -11.48 -3.52 26.18
N PRO A 637 -10.79 -4.47 26.86
CA PRO A 637 -11.26 -5.01 28.13
C PRO A 637 -11.01 -4.03 29.27
N VAL A 638 -11.93 -3.93 30.20
CA VAL A 638 -11.70 -3.38 31.53
C VAL A 638 -11.94 -4.50 32.53
N ALA A 639 -10.88 -4.87 33.25
CA ALA A 639 -10.92 -5.97 34.20
C ALA A 639 -11.79 -5.64 35.42
N THR A 640 -12.62 -6.59 35.83
CA THR A 640 -13.30 -6.63 37.12
C THR A 640 -12.76 -7.79 37.96
N ASP A 641 -13.31 -8.03 39.13
CA ASP A 641 -12.86 -9.12 40.00
C ASP A 641 -13.08 -10.52 39.41
N THR A 642 -14.05 -10.69 38.51
CA THR A 642 -14.50 -12.00 38.00
C THR A 642 -14.39 -12.17 36.49
N HIS A 643 -14.43 -11.11 35.72
CA HIS A 643 -14.43 -11.14 34.25
C HIS A 643 -14.03 -9.76 33.66
N ASP A 644 -13.98 -9.66 32.37
CA ASP A 644 -13.71 -8.40 31.66
C ASP A 644 -15.01 -7.77 31.20
N VAL A 645 -15.08 -6.42 31.23
CA VAL A 645 -16.14 -5.63 30.60
C VAL A 645 -15.67 -5.14 29.23
N ALA A 646 -16.41 -5.43 28.18
CA ALA A 646 -16.11 -4.92 26.85
C ALA A 646 -16.54 -3.45 26.74
N VAL A 647 -15.57 -2.56 26.58
CA VAL A 647 -15.78 -1.11 26.43
C VAL A 647 -15.33 -0.66 25.06
N ALA A 648 -16.12 0.17 24.39
CA ALA A 648 -15.76 0.81 23.14
C ALA A 648 -15.52 2.31 23.35
N ALA A 649 -14.33 2.81 22.95
CA ALA A 649 -14.08 4.24 22.83
C ALA A 649 -14.19 4.67 21.37
N VAL A 650 -14.80 5.82 21.12
CA VAL A 650 -14.97 6.42 19.79
C VAL A 650 -14.46 7.86 19.77
N ALA A 651 -13.68 8.19 18.75
CA ALA A 651 -13.35 9.56 18.39
C ALA A 651 -14.31 10.02 17.28
N LEU A 652 -14.81 11.24 17.37
CA LEU A 652 -15.75 11.78 16.40
C LEU A 652 -15.08 12.79 15.47
N ASP A 653 -15.64 12.97 14.29
CA ASP A 653 -15.31 14.10 13.42
C ASP A 653 -15.55 15.44 14.16
N THR A 654 -14.74 16.46 13.85
CA THR A 654 -14.80 17.75 14.54
C THR A 654 -16.21 18.36 14.49
N GLY A 655 -16.78 18.64 15.65
CA GLY A 655 -18.11 19.23 15.79
C GLY A 655 -19.28 18.26 15.58
N ALA A 656 -19.02 16.99 15.35
CA ALA A 656 -20.05 15.97 15.17
C ALA A 656 -20.69 15.54 16.51
N THR A 657 -21.90 15.02 16.45
CA THR A 657 -22.63 14.50 17.61
C THR A 657 -23.06 13.06 17.38
N LEU A 658 -22.86 12.21 18.39
CA LEU A 658 -23.27 10.81 18.39
C LEU A 658 -24.54 10.63 19.23
N THR A 659 -25.46 9.78 18.79
CA THR A 659 -26.70 9.48 19.50
C THR A 659 -26.80 8.01 19.87
N GLY A 660 -27.51 7.69 20.96
CA GLY A 660 -27.77 6.30 21.35
C GLY A 660 -28.60 5.52 20.31
N ALA A 661 -29.43 6.20 19.52
CA ALA A 661 -30.16 5.59 18.42
C ALA A 661 -29.23 5.15 17.28
N ALA A 662 -28.24 5.97 16.92
CA ALA A 662 -27.25 5.61 15.92
C ALA A 662 -26.41 4.41 16.37
N LEU A 663 -25.98 4.38 17.64
CA LEU A 663 -25.27 3.24 18.24
C LEU A 663 -26.13 1.98 18.21
N THR A 664 -27.41 2.09 18.62
CA THR A 664 -28.34 0.97 18.62
C THR A 664 -28.52 0.39 17.21
N THR A 665 -28.70 1.24 16.20
CA THR A 665 -28.87 0.83 14.81
C THR A 665 -27.61 0.15 14.27
N ALA A 666 -26.44 0.72 14.51
CA ALA A 666 -25.17 0.15 14.01
C ALA A 666 -24.84 -1.20 14.66
N LEU A 667 -25.04 -1.31 15.97
CA LEU A 667 -24.69 -2.51 16.73
C LEU A 667 -25.79 -3.59 16.74
N CYS A 668 -26.98 -3.32 16.22
CA CYS A 668 -28.10 -4.29 16.24
C CYS A 668 -27.82 -5.55 15.40
N GLY A 669 -26.96 -5.46 14.37
CA GLY A 669 -26.53 -6.59 13.55
C GLY A 669 -25.62 -7.59 14.28
N LEU A 670 -25.03 -7.20 15.42
CA LEU A 670 -24.22 -8.09 16.24
C LEU A 670 -25.10 -8.90 17.21
N PRO A 671 -24.74 -10.16 17.50
CA PRO A 671 -25.35 -10.92 18.59
C PRO A 671 -25.31 -10.12 19.90
N ARG A 672 -26.32 -10.28 20.75
CA ARG A 672 -26.43 -9.46 21.98
C ARG A 672 -25.27 -9.63 22.95
N ASP A 673 -24.72 -10.84 23.03
CA ASP A 673 -23.55 -11.20 23.83
C ASP A 673 -22.23 -10.64 23.26
N GLN A 674 -22.22 -10.27 21.99
CA GLN A 674 -21.06 -9.66 21.31
C GLN A 674 -21.06 -8.12 21.35
N ARG A 675 -22.10 -7.48 21.90
CA ARG A 675 -22.17 -6.01 21.93
C ARG A 675 -21.40 -5.46 23.12
N PRO A 676 -20.67 -4.32 22.94
CA PRO A 676 -19.96 -3.70 24.06
C PRO A 676 -20.96 -3.24 25.14
N ALA A 677 -20.59 -3.44 26.40
CA ALA A 677 -21.42 -3.01 27.53
C ALA A 677 -21.51 -1.48 27.62
N ILE A 678 -20.41 -0.81 27.26
CA ILE A 678 -20.26 0.64 27.33
C ILE A 678 -19.67 1.17 26.03
N VAL A 679 -20.22 2.28 25.53
CA VAL A 679 -19.63 3.10 24.46
C VAL A 679 -19.42 4.50 24.98
N HIS A 680 -18.21 5.06 24.81
CA HIS A 680 -17.95 6.43 25.23
C HIS A 680 -17.13 7.23 24.20
N ILE A 681 -17.34 8.54 24.18
CA ILE A 681 -16.58 9.46 23.33
C ILE A 681 -15.28 9.83 24.04
N VAL A 682 -14.19 9.86 23.27
CA VAL A 682 -12.89 10.39 23.67
C VAL A 682 -12.46 11.46 22.68
N ASP A 683 -11.68 12.44 23.12
CA ASP A 683 -11.18 13.51 22.25
C ASP A 683 -10.27 12.95 21.14
N ARG A 684 -9.43 11.98 21.49
CA ARG A 684 -8.50 11.32 20.57
C ARG A 684 -8.18 9.90 21.04
N ILE A 685 -8.08 8.97 20.10
CA ILE A 685 -7.51 7.64 20.34
C ILE A 685 -6.02 7.69 20.00
N PRO A 686 -5.11 7.47 20.99
CA PRO A 686 -3.68 7.45 20.73
C PRO A 686 -3.29 6.32 19.78
N LEU A 687 -2.27 6.55 18.96
CA LEU A 687 -1.73 5.57 18.03
C LEU A 687 -0.31 5.18 18.41
N THR A 688 0.08 3.93 18.12
CA THR A 688 1.49 3.51 18.20
C THR A 688 2.32 4.19 17.10
N PRO A 689 3.67 4.19 17.18
CA PRO A 689 4.51 4.60 16.05
C PRO A 689 4.25 3.79 14.76
N SER A 690 3.75 2.56 14.91
CA SER A 690 3.30 1.72 13.78
C SER A 690 1.83 1.96 13.43
N TYR A 691 1.24 3.04 13.91
CA TYR A 691 -0.11 3.50 13.62
C TYR A 691 -1.24 2.51 13.97
N ARG A 692 -1.10 1.81 15.10
CA ARG A 692 -2.19 0.99 15.66
C ARG A 692 -2.85 1.71 16.82
N PRO A 693 -4.20 1.64 16.98
CA PRO A 693 -4.87 2.22 18.13
C PRO A 693 -4.31 1.67 19.44
N LEU A 694 -3.97 2.58 20.35
CA LEU A 694 -3.50 2.24 21.69
C LEU A 694 -4.66 2.31 22.67
N SER A 695 -5.11 1.15 23.12
CA SER A 695 -6.14 1.06 24.17
C SER A 695 -5.56 0.98 25.59
N VAL A 696 -4.23 0.89 25.74
CA VAL A 696 -3.58 0.68 27.05
C VAL A 696 -3.95 1.80 28.03
N ALA A 697 -3.79 3.06 27.64
CA ALA A 697 -4.14 4.19 28.49
C ALA A 697 -5.63 4.25 28.84
N LEU A 698 -6.51 3.86 27.89
CA LEU A 698 -7.95 3.79 28.10
C LEU A 698 -8.31 2.65 29.07
N ARG A 699 -7.69 1.48 28.90
CA ARG A 699 -7.85 0.35 29.78
C ARG A 699 -7.36 0.66 31.21
N ASP A 700 -6.21 1.28 31.34
CA ASP A 700 -5.59 1.62 32.62
C ASP A 700 -6.38 2.73 33.35
N ALA A 701 -7.13 3.55 32.64
CA ALA A 701 -8.07 4.52 33.20
C ALA A 701 -9.35 3.86 33.79
N GLY A 702 -9.59 2.58 33.50
CA GLY A 702 -10.73 1.83 33.98
C GLY A 702 -12.05 2.16 33.27
N LEU A 703 -13.16 1.91 33.96
CA LEU A 703 -14.50 2.12 33.43
C LEU A 703 -14.80 3.62 33.27
N PRO A 704 -15.30 4.06 32.09
CA PRO A 704 -15.68 5.44 31.89
C PRO A 704 -16.85 5.83 32.80
N GLY A 705 -16.74 7.00 33.41
CA GLY A 705 -17.80 7.54 34.28
C GLY A 705 -19.10 7.83 33.55
N PRO A 706 -20.25 7.88 34.28
CA PRO A 706 -21.51 8.25 33.69
C PRO A 706 -21.51 9.72 33.25
N GLY A 707 -21.98 10.00 32.03
CA GLY A 707 -22.02 11.34 31.47
C GLY A 707 -22.80 11.42 30.17
N LYS A 708 -22.84 12.62 29.58
CA LYS A 708 -23.49 12.88 28.28
C LYS A 708 -22.72 12.24 27.10
N SER A 709 -21.47 11.89 27.31
CA SER A 709 -20.58 11.23 26.33
C SER A 709 -20.48 9.72 26.52
N THR A 710 -21.29 9.13 27.39
CA THR A 710 -21.25 7.69 27.74
C THR A 710 -22.62 7.06 27.60
N TRP A 711 -22.69 5.96 26.86
CA TRP A 711 -23.89 5.13 26.68
C TRP A 711 -23.65 3.73 27.20
N TYR A 712 -24.67 3.13 27.74
CA TYR A 712 -24.70 1.80 28.29
C TYR A 712 -25.66 0.92 27.50
N HIS A 713 -25.30 -0.31 27.26
CA HIS A 713 -26.15 -1.30 26.59
C HIS A 713 -27.27 -1.77 27.54
N ASP A 714 -28.50 -1.49 27.19
CA ASP A 714 -29.66 -2.02 27.91
C ASP A 714 -29.95 -3.44 27.39
N VAL A 715 -29.59 -4.45 28.17
CA VAL A 715 -29.74 -5.86 27.79
C VAL A 715 -31.21 -6.30 27.64
N THR A 716 -32.17 -5.55 28.19
CA THR A 716 -33.58 -5.90 28.14
C THR A 716 -34.17 -5.66 26.75
N ASP A 717 -33.83 -4.56 26.10
CA ASP A 717 -34.34 -4.21 24.78
C ASP A 717 -33.22 -4.02 23.73
N GLY A 718 -31.94 -4.07 24.13
CA GLY A 718 -30.78 -3.97 23.24
C GLY A 718 -30.44 -2.55 22.81
N GLN A 719 -30.96 -1.52 23.46
CA GLN A 719 -30.71 -0.12 23.13
C GLN A 719 -29.51 0.45 23.90
N TYR A 720 -28.89 1.48 23.34
CA TYR A 720 -27.84 2.25 24.00
C TYR A 720 -28.43 3.54 24.59
N ARG A 721 -28.29 3.73 25.90
CA ARG A 721 -28.86 4.86 26.65
C ARG A 721 -27.82 5.47 27.60
N HIS A 722 -27.99 6.75 27.92
CA HIS A 722 -27.25 7.37 29.02
C HIS A 722 -27.70 6.79 30.38
N SER A 723 -26.83 6.80 31.37
CA SER A 723 -27.09 6.17 32.67
C SER A 723 -28.38 6.63 33.34
N ALA A 724 -28.81 7.89 33.17
CA ALA A 724 -30.05 8.44 33.71
C ALA A 724 -31.33 7.85 33.06
N ALA A 725 -31.23 7.35 31.83
CA ALA A 725 -32.36 6.82 31.05
C ALA A 725 -32.45 5.28 31.10
N ILE A 726 -31.53 4.60 31.79
CA ILE A 726 -31.53 3.15 31.94
C ILE A 726 -32.56 2.74 33.01
N GLY A 727 -33.43 1.76 32.69
CA GLY A 727 -34.38 1.19 33.62
C GLY A 727 -33.74 0.48 34.80
N GLN A 728 -34.47 0.31 35.92
CA GLN A 728 -33.94 -0.32 37.15
C GLN A 728 -33.39 -1.74 36.91
N GLU A 729 -34.03 -2.53 36.04
CA GLU A 729 -33.62 -3.90 35.74
C GLU A 729 -32.32 -3.91 34.96
N ALA A 730 -32.20 -3.07 33.93
CA ALA A 730 -30.98 -2.93 33.17
C ALA A 730 -29.82 -2.37 34.02
N ARG A 731 -30.11 -1.47 34.98
CA ARG A 731 -29.10 -1.03 35.97
C ARG A 731 -28.57 -2.18 36.82
N ARG A 732 -29.46 -3.07 37.31
CA ARG A 732 -29.05 -4.26 38.08
C ARG A 732 -28.14 -5.19 37.24
N HIS A 733 -28.49 -5.38 35.96
CA HIS A 733 -27.63 -6.17 35.06
C HIS A 733 -26.30 -5.49 34.81
N LEU A 734 -26.29 -4.19 34.56
CA LEU A 734 -25.07 -3.42 34.36
C LEU A 734 -24.19 -3.45 35.64
N THR A 735 -24.77 -3.29 36.82
CA THR A 735 -24.05 -3.40 38.10
C THR A 735 -23.40 -4.78 38.25
N ARG A 736 -24.12 -5.87 37.94
CA ARG A 736 -23.58 -7.23 37.96
C ARG A 736 -22.50 -7.48 36.88
N GLU A 737 -22.56 -6.77 35.80
CA GLU A 737 -21.56 -6.86 34.73
C GLU A 737 -20.31 -6.02 35.04
N ILE A 738 -20.45 -4.99 35.87
CA ILE A 738 -19.35 -4.10 36.30
C ILE A 738 -18.72 -4.58 37.62
N GLU A 739 -19.49 -5.17 38.53
CA GLU A 739 -19.04 -5.84 39.75
C GLU A 739 -18.53 -7.27 39.44
#